data_1966be6e8a3379efd6320b4787051ac2
#
_entry.id   1966be6e8a3379efd6320b4787051ac2
#
_cell.length_a   1.000
_cell.length_b   1.000
_cell.length_c   1.000
_cell.angle_alpha   90.00
_cell.angle_beta   90.00
_cell.angle_gamma   90.00
#
_symmetry.space_group_name_H-M   'P 1'
#
loop_
_entity.id
_entity.type
_entity.pdbx_description
1 polymer ?
#
loop_
_entity_poly.entity_id
_entity_poly.type
_entity_poly.pdbx_seq_one_letter_code
_entity_poly.pdbx_strand_id
1 'polypeptide(L)'
;MPADKKRGFSVTGNDHFGLFPLKGKPLNVRDITLQKMRDNVEITNIISALGLEFGKKYQSTRTLRYGKVIIMTDADFDGAHIRGLIINLFDTYWPELLQLDFIYEFITPIVKIEKGNQLKYFYTFSDYKKWKDKNETGFRIKWIKGLGTIEPKESKLFFKELDKHLIKFSSTNIQEERNIIDLAFNEKRVEDRKNWLLQYKPNIELDKFKTKQTYESFFNNEFIEFSMSDNIRSIPSIMDGLKPSQRKVLYTLFKKNFKDDIKVELLVGSILAEAAYHHGSTSLEQTIVGMAQDFVGSNNLNLLEPIGEYGTRSKGGKDSAASRYIFTKLNSLTRDIFKSNDDDILEYLVDDGYTVEPKYYVPIIPMVLVNSVKGIGTGWSSYIPSFNAIDIIDYIENKLKNKKKIDLKPWFKGFKGEIIADLDNNRYISRGIFKRLPKNRLNILELPISTWNEKYYEFLNKLIDDGYIKDYDKYCTDTSVNIIITIPEEIFSTLTDETIFKKFSLESYISINNMNLFDENGKIYLYKDQYEVIDKFIDLRINYYDLRKKHIINKFENNKKYIVNKMKFINCVLKKEIIFENKTKDNIIKQIEEKNIEKNNDNYDYLLNTSLISFSKEKLEELQQSYNKIKLEIDKITKVSLKDMWLVELEDLKKKINIDGKIK
;
A
#
# COMPACT_ATOMS: atom_id res chain seq x y z
N MET A 1 15.44 16.42 12.81
CA MET A 1 16.02 16.20 14.17
C MET A 1 17.16 17.14 14.63
N PRO A 2 18.08 17.71 13.84
CA PRO A 2 19.09 18.62 14.38
C PRO A 2 18.55 19.92 14.99
N ALA A 3 17.42 20.43 14.49
CA ALA A 3 16.84 21.70 14.97
C ALA A 3 16.18 21.58 16.34
N ASP A 4 15.53 20.44 16.63
CA ASP A 4 14.83 20.21 17.91
C ASP A 4 15.82 19.98 19.08
N LYS A 5 17.02 19.46 18.77
CA LYS A 5 18.15 19.40 19.73
C LYS A 5 18.44 20.74 20.39
N LYS A 6 18.62 21.77 19.56
CA LYS A 6 18.93 23.13 20.08
C LYS A 6 17.77 23.76 20.83
N ARG A 7 16.54 23.37 20.49
CA ARG A 7 15.31 23.95 21.08
C ARG A 7 15.04 23.41 22.47
N GLY A 8 15.11 22.08 22.66
CA GLY A 8 14.93 21.43 23.97
C GLY A 8 15.97 21.94 24.97
N PHE A 9 17.23 21.81 24.64
CA PHE A 9 18.33 22.27 25.54
C PHE A 9 18.34 23.78 25.80
N SER A 10 17.79 24.61 24.95
CA SER A 10 17.65 26.05 25.23
C SER A 10 16.69 26.35 26.38
N VAL A 11 15.89 25.37 26.83
CA VAL A 11 14.92 25.47 27.92
C VAL A 11 15.38 24.66 29.13
N THR A 12 15.73 23.39 28.90
CA THR A 12 16.06 22.44 29.98
C THR A 12 17.54 22.50 30.41
N GLY A 13 18.39 23.09 29.56
CA GLY A 13 19.84 22.96 29.72
C GLY A 13 20.35 21.56 29.37
N ASN A 14 21.65 21.37 29.42
CA ASN A 14 22.32 20.08 29.17
C ASN A 14 23.02 19.51 30.44
N ASP A 15 22.88 20.16 31.57
CA ASP A 15 23.53 19.72 32.82
C ASP A 15 22.91 18.44 33.36
N HIS A 16 21.57 18.29 33.20
CA HIS A 16 20.80 17.14 33.68
C HIS A 16 20.12 16.34 32.58
N PHE A 17 20.12 16.81 31.33
CA PHE A 17 19.46 16.18 30.19
C PHE A 17 20.48 15.77 29.12
N GLY A 18 20.36 14.53 28.66
CA GLY A 18 21.01 14.02 27.46
C GLY A 18 20.02 13.78 26.33
N LEU A 19 20.50 13.80 25.09
CA LEU A 19 19.67 13.46 23.91
C LEU A 19 20.37 12.44 23.04
N PHE A 20 19.66 11.35 22.77
CA PHE A 20 20.10 10.30 21.86
C PHE A 20 19.19 10.26 20.61
N PRO A 21 19.67 10.64 19.41
CA PRO A 21 18.87 10.60 18.19
C PRO A 21 18.84 9.19 17.60
N LEU A 22 17.65 8.61 17.49
CA LEU A 22 17.43 7.38 16.74
C LEU A 22 17.49 7.68 15.23
N LYS A 23 18.15 6.81 14.45
CA LYS A 23 18.25 6.92 12.99
C LYS A 23 17.08 6.26 12.25
N GLY A 24 16.25 5.50 12.94
CA GLY A 24 15.13 4.76 12.43
C GLY A 24 14.48 3.91 13.52
N LYS A 25 13.84 2.82 13.13
CA LYS A 25 13.28 1.84 14.06
C LYS A 25 14.42 1.01 14.67
N PRO A 26 14.53 0.92 16.01
CA PRO A 26 15.52 0.06 16.66
C PRO A 26 15.31 -1.41 16.30
N LEU A 27 16.37 -2.19 16.43
CA LEU A 27 16.32 -3.63 16.22
C LEU A 27 15.39 -4.31 17.26
N ASN A 28 14.52 -5.22 16.82
CA ASN A 28 13.86 -6.14 17.76
C ASN A 28 14.92 -7.09 18.34
N VAL A 29 15.12 -7.02 19.65
CA VAL A 29 16.16 -7.76 20.35
C VAL A 29 15.68 -9.07 20.99
N ARG A 30 14.38 -9.41 20.85
CA ARG A 30 13.77 -10.53 21.59
C ARG A 30 14.44 -11.88 21.30
N ASP A 31 14.57 -12.26 20.06
CA ASP A 31 15.01 -13.62 19.69
C ASP A 31 16.37 -13.59 18.95
N ILE A 32 17.20 -12.58 19.20
CA ILE A 32 18.53 -12.47 18.58
C ILE A 32 19.66 -12.92 19.52
N THR A 33 20.77 -13.32 18.93
CA THR A 33 21.99 -13.63 19.71
C THR A 33 22.61 -12.38 20.32
N LEU A 34 23.26 -12.52 21.48
CA LEU A 34 23.99 -11.42 22.11
C LEU A 34 25.05 -10.81 21.18
N GLN A 35 25.69 -11.63 20.33
CA GLN A 35 26.66 -11.14 19.35
C GLN A 35 25.98 -10.18 18.35
N LYS A 36 24.89 -10.59 17.72
CA LYS A 36 24.14 -9.76 16.76
C LYS A 36 23.64 -8.46 17.39
N MET A 37 23.25 -8.51 18.66
CA MET A 37 22.84 -7.31 19.40
C MET A 37 24.03 -6.37 19.66
N ARG A 38 25.21 -6.91 20.06
CA ARG A 38 26.44 -6.14 20.25
C ARG A 38 26.99 -5.52 18.97
N ASP A 39 26.77 -6.16 17.83
CA ASP A 39 27.16 -5.64 16.52
C ASP A 39 26.25 -4.47 16.07
N ASN A 40 25.08 -4.29 16.72
CA ASN A 40 24.21 -3.16 16.44
C ASN A 40 24.68 -1.90 17.17
N VAL A 41 25.31 -1.01 16.41
CA VAL A 41 25.92 0.24 16.91
C VAL A 41 24.92 1.13 17.65
N GLU A 42 23.66 1.19 17.21
CA GLU A 42 22.64 2.06 17.82
C GLU A 42 22.28 1.57 19.23
N ILE A 43 22.02 0.26 19.39
CA ILE A 43 21.70 -0.34 20.69
C ILE A 43 22.89 -0.24 21.63
N THR A 44 24.10 -0.55 21.16
CA THR A 44 25.33 -0.45 21.96
C THR A 44 25.55 0.97 22.46
N ASN A 45 25.26 1.97 21.62
CA ASN A 45 25.36 3.38 22.03
C ASN A 45 24.30 3.76 23.07
N ILE A 46 23.06 3.26 22.97
CA ILE A 46 22.01 3.47 24.00
C ILE A 46 22.47 2.91 25.34
N ILE A 47 22.95 1.68 25.34
CA ILE A 47 23.47 0.99 26.55
C ILE A 47 24.60 1.78 27.19
N SER A 48 25.59 2.19 26.38
CA SER A 48 26.73 3.01 26.84
C SER A 48 26.29 4.37 27.36
N ALA A 49 25.37 5.06 26.69
CA ALA A 49 24.84 6.34 27.10
C ALA A 49 24.16 6.31 28.47
N LEU A 50 23.41 5.23 28.75
CA LEU A 50 22.70 5.03 30.01
C LEU A 50 23.61 4.43 31.13
N GLY A 51 24.75 3.86 30.78
CA GLY A 51 25.64 3.16 31.70
C GLY A 51 25.09 1.81 32.14
N LEU A 52 24.37 1.11 31.22
CA LEU A 52 23.80 -0.21 31.48
C LEU A 52 24.88 -1.30 31.33
N GLU A 53 24.79 -2.34 32.16
CA GLU A 53 25.68 -3.50 32.14
C GLU A 53 24.87 -4.78 31.94
N PHE A 54 25.30 -5.65 31.02
CA PHE A 54 24.62 -6.93 30.80
C PHE A 54 24.74 -7.85 32.02
N GLY A 55 23.62 -8.54 32.34
CA GLY A 55 23.54 -9.46 33.47
C GLY A 55 23.40 -8.80 34.82
N LYS A 56 23.51 -7.47 34.90
CA LYS A 56 23.32 -6.72 36.14
C LYS A 56 21.83 -6.46 36.37
N LYS A 57 21.36 -6.76 37.58
CA LYS A 57 20.00 -6.46 38.04
C LYS A 57 19.97 -5.12 38.76
N TYR A 58 19.01 -4.26 38.39
CA TYR A 58 18.90 -2.90 38.94
C TYR A 58 17.73 -2.82 39.92
N GLN A 59 18.00 -2.58 41.19
CA GLN A 59 17.00 -2.29 42.22
C GLN A 59 16.69 -0.80 42.33
N SER A 60 17.54 0.06 41.74
CA SER A 60 17.35 1.51 41.64
C SER A 60 18.13 2.06 40.46
N THR A 61 17.76 3.25 40.00
CA THR A 61 18.43 3.93 38.90
C THR A 61 19.69 4.73 39.34
N ARG A 62 20.05 4.72 40.62
CA ARG A 62 21.16 5.54 41.19
C ARG A 62 22.54 5.21 40.62
N THR A 63 22.73 4.00 40.11
CA THR A 63 24.01 3.56 39.51
C THR A 63 24.04 3.81 37.99
N LEU A 64 22.96 4.26 37.39
CA LEU A 64 22.90 4.65 36.00
C LEU A 64 23.32 6.10 35.79
N ARG A 65 23.76 6.46 34.59
CA ARG A 65 24.11 7.83 34.22
C ARG A 65 22.89 8.76 34.17
N TYR A 66 21.70 8.22 33.92
CA TYR A 66 20.42 8.93 33.89
C TYR A 66 19.37 8.19 34.71
N GLY A 67 18.63 8.92 35.52
CA GLY A 67 17.57 8.38 36.38
C GLY A 67 16.26 8.11 35.65
N LYS A 68 16.10 8.67 34.44
CA LYS A 68 14.88 8.52 33.61
C LYS A 68 15.26 8.46 32.13
N VAL A 69 14.46 7.73 31.35
CA VAL A 69 14.48 7.72 29.89
C VAL A 69 13.16 8.26 29.39
N ILE A 70 13.21 9.32 28.59
CA ILE A 70 12.03 9.91 27.95
C ILE A 70 12.06 9.55 26.48
N ILE A 71 11.09 8.77 26.02
CA ILE A 71 10.95 8.36 24.63
C ILE A 71 10.15 9.44 23.89
N MET A 72 10.79 10.09 22.92
CA MET A 72 10.19 11.15 22.10
C MET A 72 10.05 10.65 20.67
N THR A 73 8.83 10.38 20.25
CA THR A 73 8.49 9.94 18.89
C THR A 73 7.34 10.78 18.33
N ASP A 74 7.12 10.69 17.03
CA ASP A 74 5.94 11.27 16.42
C ASP A 74 4.66 10.61 16.97
N ALA A 75 3.56 11.34 16.97
CA ALA A 75 2.27 10.87 17.50
C ALA A 75 1.53 9.99 16.46
N ASP A 76 2.25 9.13 15.76
CA ASP A 76 1.74 8.21 14.76
C ASP A 76 1.97 6.74 15.16
N PHE A 77 1.48 5.82 14.32
CA PHE A 77 1.63 4.39 14.55
C PHE A 77 3.10 3.93 14.55
N ASP A 78 3.96 4.52 13.71
CA ASP A 78 5.38 4.19 13.68
C ASP A 78 6.10 4.66 14.95
N GLY A 79 5.65 5.79 15.52
CA GLY A 79 6.10 6.23 16.84
C GLY A 79 5.74 5.26 17.96
N ALA A 80 4.51 4.68 17.93
CA ALA A 80 4.12 3.62 18.87
C ALA A 80 5.01 2.37 18.73
N HIS A 81 5.37 2.00 17.50
CA HIS A 81 6.31 0.90 17.27
C HIS A 81 7.69 1.15 17.87
N ILE A 82 8.25 2.35 17.66
CA ILE A 82 9.54 2.72 18.23
C ILE A 82 9.51 2.65 19.76
N ARG A 83 8.43 3.15 20.40
CA ARG A 83 8.24 3.04 21.85
C ARG A 83 8.22 1.59 22.31
N GLY A 84 7.46 0.75 21.61
CA GLY A 84 7.39 -0.69 21.90
C GLY A 84 8.74 -1.39 21.77
N LEU A 85 9.54 -1.08 20.76
CA LEU A 85 10.88 -1.65 20.58
C LEU A 85 11.85 -1.25 21.68
N ILE A 86 11.79 0.00 22.16
CA ILE A 86 12.60 0.45 23.29
C ILE A 86 12.16 -0.23 24.59
N ILE A 87 10.86 -0.34 24.84
CA ILE A 87 10.33 -1.09 26.00
C ILE A 87 10.77 -2.56 25.92
N ASN A 88 10.69 -3.20 24.77
CA ASN A 88 11.17 -4.55 24.55
C ASN A 88 12.67 -4.73 24.83
N LEU A 89 13.49 -3.74 24.49
CA LEU A 89 14.93 -3.74 24.82
C LEU A 89 15.14 -3.85 26.34
N PHE A 90 14.43 -3.04 27.12
CA PHE A 90 14.53 -3.07 28.59
C PHE A 90 13.93 -4.36 29.19
N ASP A 91 12.79 -4.81 28.69
CA ASP A 91 12.18 -6.08 29.16
C ASP A 91 13.08 -7.29 28.89
N THR A 92 13.77 -7.30 27.77
CA THR A 92 14.62 -8.44 27.39
C THR A 92 15.88 -8.53 28.28
N TYR A 93 16.52 -7.42 28.59
CA TYR A 93 17.84 -7.45 29.26
C TYR A 93 17.84 -6.91 30.68
N TRP A 94 16.91 -6.02 31.05
CA TRP A 94 16.81 -5.39 32.36
C TRP A 94 15.35 -5.22 32.81
N PRO A 95 14.59 -6.33 32.96
CA PRO A 95 13.15 -6.26 33.24
C PRO A 95 12.82 -5.57 34.57
N GLU A 96 13.75 -5.52 35.51
CA GLU A 96 13.58 -4.81 36.77
C GLU A 96 13.38 -3.29 36.57
N LEU A 97 13.96 -2.71 35.50
CA LEU A 97 13.81 -1.28 35.21
C LEU A 97 12.36 -0.92 34.83
N LEU A 98 11.57 -1.87 34.32
CA LEU A 98 10.15 -1.65 34.02
C LEU A 98 9.31 -1.40 35.28
N GLN A 99 9.77 -1.86 36.44
CA GLN A 99 9.09 -1.68 37.74
C GLN A 99 9.50 -0.40 38.45
N LEU A 100 10.55 0.26 37.93
CA LEU A 100 11.05 1.52 38.46
C LEU A 100 10.42 2.73 37.73
N ASP A 101 10.53 3.92 38.33
CA ASP A 101 10.14 5.18 37.71
C ASP A 101 11.17 5.60 36.64
N PHE A 102 11.37 4.75 35.61
CA PHE A 102 12.49 4.90 34.67
C PHE A 102 12.05 5.29 33.26
N ILE A 103 10.98 4.71 32.72
CA ILE A 103 10.53 4.92 31.33
C ILE A 103 9.37 5.89 31.30
N TYR A 104 9.48 6.89 30.45
CA TYR A 104 8.48 7.92 30.21
C TYR A 104 8.27 8.10 28.70
N GLU A 105 7.07 8.50 28.32
CA GLU A 105 6.73 8.97 27.00
C GLU A 105 6.53 10.47 27.01
N PHE A 106 7.05 11.17 25.99
CA PHE A 106 6.75 12.58 25.76
C PHE A 106 5.60 12.68 24.75
N ILE A 107 4.48 13.25 25.18
CA ILE A 107 3.30 13.42 24.31
C ILE A 107 3.30 14.79 23.65
N THR A 108 2.96 14.79 22.35
CA THR A 108 2.74 16.01 21.57
C THR A 108 1.29 16.12 21.17
N PRO A 109 0.74 17.36 21.06
CA PRO A 109 -0.60 17.52 20.52
C PRO A 109 -0.65 17.05 19.06
N ILE A 110 -1.82 16.55 18.62
CA ILE A 110 -2.07 16.14 17.24
C ILE A 110 -2.83 17.21 16.45
N VAL A 111 -3.61 18.07 17.13
CA VAL A 111 -4.35 19.17 16.52
C VAL A 111 -4.15 20.45 17.32
N LYS A 112 -3.89 21.53 16.61
CA LYS A 112 -3.88 22.91 17.11
C LYS A 112 -5.01 23.67 16.44
N ILE A 113 -5.77 24.43 17.21
CA ILE A 113 -6.78 25.35 16.69
C ILE A 113 -6.46 26.78 17.15
N GLU A 114 -6.71 27.72 16.25
CA GLU A 114 -6.47 29.14 16.46
C GLU A 114 -7.68 29.97 16.03
N LYS A 115 -8.10 30.95 16.87
CA LYS A 115 -9.10 31.96 16.51
C LYS A 115 -8.76 33.25 17.24
N GLY A 116 -8.23 34.24 16.53
CA GLY A 116 -7.67 35.44 17.15
C GLY A 116 -6.56 35.09 18.16
N ASN A 117 -6.73 35.49 19.42
CA ASN A 117 -5.81 35.20 20.51
C ASN A 117 -6.11 33.85 21.22
N GLN A 118 -7.12 33.13 20.81
CA GLN A 118 -7.47 31.83 21.40
C GLN A 118 -6.67 30.73 20.73
N LEU A 119 -5.94 29.98 21.56
CA LEU A 119 -5.12 28.85 21.16
C LEU A 119 -5.50 27.63 22.00
N LYS A 120 -5.78 26.51 21.35
CA LYS A 120 -6.08 25.25 22.03
C LYS A 120 -5.41 24.07 21.33
N TYR A 121 -4.90 23.14 22.14
CA TYR A 121 -4.26 21.90 21.67
C TYR A 121 -5.13 20.70 22.01
N PHE A 122 -5.13 19.68 21.12
CA PHE A 122 -5.76 18.38 21.34
C PHE A 122 -4.74 17.28 21.17
N TYR A 123 -4.74 16.36 22.10
CA TYR A 123 -3.81 15.22 22.13
C TYR A 123 -4.47 13.93 21.62
N THR A 124 -5.81 13.89 21.48
CA THR A 124 -6.56 12.80 20.89
C THR A 124 -7.51 13.30 19.80
N PHE A 125 -7.76 12.45 18.80
CA PHE A 125 -8.74 12.76 17.76
C PHE A 125 -10.17 12.82 18.31
N SER A 126 -10.49 11.99 19.31
CA SER A 126 -11.80 11.97 19.98
C SER A 126 -12.11 13.31 20.63
N ASP A 127 -11.16 13.89 21.40
CA ASP A 127 -11.35 15.19 22.05
C ASP A 127 -11.53 16.32 21.03
N TYR A 128 -10.75 16.29 19.95
CA TYR A 128 -10.92 17.24 18.86
C TYR A 128 -12.30 17.12 18.21
N LYS A 129 -12.77 15.88 17.92
CA LYS A 129 -14.08 15.63 17.33
C LYS A 129 -15.21 16.09 18.24
N LYS A 130 -15.18 15.73 19.52
CA LYS A 130 -16.16 16.19 20.54
C LYS A 130 -16.22 17.72 20.64
N TRP A 131 -15.06 18.36 20.50
CA TRP A 131 -14.99 19.81 20.49
C TRP A 131 -15.56 20.39 19.19
N LYS A 132 -15.21 19.84 18.03
CA LYS A 132 -15.66 20.29 16.72
C LYS A 132 -17.18 20.21 16.58
N ASP A 133 -17.79 19.14 17.08
CA ASP A 133 -19.25 18.92 17.03
C ASP A 133 -20.03 19.98 17.84
N LYS A 134 -19.38 20.61 18.82
CA LYS A 134 -19.96 21.65 19.68
C LYS A 134 -19.63 23.09 19.28
N ASN A 135 -18.68 23.29 18.38
CA ASN A 135 -18.17 24.62 18.03
C ASN A 135 -18.21 24.82 16.52
N GLU A 136 -18.96 25.81 16.08
CA GLU A 136 -19.07 26.16 14.67
C GLU A 136 -17.89 27.01 14.18
N THR A 137 -17.75 27.06 12.88
CA THR A 137 -16.87 27.78 11.95
C THR A 137 -16.02 28.99 12.44
N GLY A 138 -14.88 29.20 11.79
CA GLY A 138 -14.02 30.38 11.98
C GLY A 138 -12.72 30.11 12.74
N PHE A 139 -12.41 28.85 13.05
CA PHE A 139 -11.13 28.43 13.60
C PHE A 139 -10.17 27.97 12.50
N ARG A 140 -8.90 28.38 12.58
CA ARG A 140 -7.83 27.81 11.78
C ARG A 140 -7.37 26.53 12.45
N ILE A 141 -7.47 25.41 11.73
CA ILE A 141 -7.07 24.08 12.20
C ILE A 141 -5.71 23.76 11.61
N LYS A 142 -4.75 23.36 12.45
CA LYS A 142 -3.42 22.88 12.05
C LYS A 142 -3.20 21.49 12.62
N TRP A 143 -2.99 20.52 11.74
CA TRP A 143 -2.61 19.16 12.10
C TRP A 143 -1.13 19.10 12.43
N ILE A 144 -0.77 18.49 13.55
CA ILE A 144 0.60 18.28 14.00
C ILE A 144 0.91 16.80 13.79
N LYS A 145 1.60 16.48 12.69
CA LYS A 145 1.88 15.09 12.28
C LYS A 145 3.16 14.52 12.89
N GLY A 146 4.04 15.38 13.39
CA GLY A 146 5.30 14.97 14.00
C GLY A 146 6.00 16.14 14.69
N LEU A 147 7.05 15.81 15.43
CA LEU A 147 7.88 16.76 16.17
C LEU A 147 8.42 17.89 15.27
N GLY A 148 8.73 17.59 14.01
CA GLY A 148 9.22 18.56 13.03
C GLY A 148 8.22 19.64 12.62
N THR A 149 6.91 19.44 12.86
CA THR A 149 5.85 20.39 12.50
C THR A 149 5.54 21.39 13.62
N ILE A 150 6.13 21.19 14.81
CA ILE A 150 5.97 22.06 15.99
C ILE A 150 6.82 23.32 15.81
N GLU A 151 6.22 24.47 16.03
CA GLU A 151 6.93 25.75 15.93
C GLU A 151 7.96 25.94 17.07
N PRO A 152 9.06 26.67 16.84
CA PRO A 152 10.09 26.87 17.88
C PRO A 152 9.57 27.44 19.19
N LYS A 153 8.57 28.31 19.14
CA LYS A 153 7.95 28.91 20.35
C LYS A 153 7.12 27.88 21.11
N GLU A 154 6.39 27.04 20.40
CA GLU A 154 5.58 25.96 20.98
C GLU A 154 6.46 24.88 21.61
N SER A 155 7.50 24.46 20.90
CA SER A 155 8.49 23.51 21.42
C SER A 155 9.07 24.01 22.75
N LYS A 156 9.47 25.31 22.84
CA LYS A 156 9.94 25.90 24.10
C LYS A 156 8.88 25.88 25.21
N LEU A 157 7.61 26.10 24.86
CA LEU A 157 6.51 26.03 25.84
C LEU A 157 6.34 24.62 26.39
N PHE A 158 6.34 23.60 25.52
CA PHE A 158 6.21 22.20 25.93
C PHE A 158 7.35 21.75 26.81
N PHE A 159 8.58 22.17 26.54
CA PHE A 159 9.73 21.87 27.41
C PHE A 159 9.72 22.66 28.73
N LYS A 160 9.12 23.87 28.79
CA LYS A 160 8.92 24.58 30.04
C LYS A 160 7.89 23.90 30.95
N GLU A 161 6.87 23.28 30.34
CA GLU A 161 5.80 22.55 31.01
C GLU A 161 5.99 21.03 30.90
N LEU A 162 7.24 20.57 30.97
CA LEU A 162 7.62 19.18 30.68
C LEU A 162 6.76 18.16 31.42
N ASP A 163 6.47 18.38 32.71
CA ASP A 163 5.67 17.46 33.52
C ASP A 163 4.24 17.25 32.99
N LYS A 164 3.68 18.24 32.27
CA LYS A 164 2.35 18.11 31.65
C LYS A 164 2.40 17.26 30.36
N HIS A 165 3.57 17.09 29.78
CA HIS A 165 3.80 16.37 28.54
C HIS A 165 4.42 15.00 28.75
N LEU A 166 4.64 14.59 30.02
CA LEU A 166 5.21 13.30 30.35
C LEU A 166 4.13 12.33 30.83
N ILE A 167 4.04 11.19 30.16
CA ILE A 167 3.31 10.02 30.64
C ILE A 167 4.34 9.02 31.18
N LYS A 168 4.20 8.65 32.45
CA LYS A 168 5.04 7.65 33.09
C LYS A 168 4.52 6.25 32.75
N PHE A 169 5.38 5.38 32.27
CA PHE A 169 5.10 3.96 32.26
C PHE A 169 5.22 3.38 33.68
N SER A 170 4.22 2.64 34.10
CA SER A 170 4.17 2.05 35.43
C SER A 170 3.72 0.59 35.34
N SER A 171 4.31 -0.27 36.14
CA SER A 171 3.90 -1.66 36.26
C SER A 171 2.87 -1.83 37.36
N THR A 172 1.80 -2.56 37.06
CA THR A 172 0.78 -3.00 38.04
C THR A 172 0.81 -4.50 38.21
N ASN A 173 1.08 -5.25 37.11
CA ASN A 173 1.25 -6.71 37.14
C ASN A 173 2.38 -7.04 36.12
N ILE A 174 3.59 -7.08 36.62
CA ILE A 174 4.79 -7.27 35.76
C ILE A 174 4.73 -8.58 34.97
N GLN A 175 4.10 -9.62 35.47
CA GLN A 175 4.04 -10.91 34.76
C GLN A 175 3.13 -10.84 33.55
N GLU A 176 1.97 -10.20 33.64
CA GLU A 176 1.06 -9.99 32.51
C GLU A 176 1.65 -9.01 31.51
N GLU A 177 2.27 -7.94 32.00
CA GLU A 177 2.90 -6.93 31.16
C GLU A 177 4.09 -7.49 30.38
N ARG A 178 4.92 -8.33 30.97
CA ARG A 178 5.97 -9.05 30.26
C ARG A 178 5.42 -10.06 29.26
N ASN A 179 4.30 -10.70 29.58
CA ASN A 179 3.64 -11.62 28.65
C ASN A 179 3.13 -10.89 27.39
N ILE A 180 2.54 -9.69 27.52
CA ILE A 180 2.08 -8.91 26.35
C ILE A 180 3.25 -8.35 25.52
N ILE A 181 4.35 -7.96 26.16
CA ILE A 181 5.58 -7.53 25.46
C ILE A 181 6.16 -8.72 24.68
N ASP A 182 6.24 -9.89 25.30
CA ASP A 182 6.70 -11.12 24.64
C ASP A 182 5.78 -11.52 23.48
N LEU A 183 4.46 -11.45 23.67
CA LEU A 183 3.47 -11.68 22.61
C LEU A 183 3.73 -10.79 21.40
N ALA A 184 4.03 -9.52 21.61
CA ALA A 184 4.21 -8.55 20.56
C ALA A 184 5.48 -8.82 19.71
N PHE A 185 6.58 -9.29 20.34
CA PHE A 185 7.89 -9.32 19.71
C PHE A 185 8.51 -10.70 19.48
N ASN A 186 8.02 -11.74 20.16
CA ASN A 186 8.57 -13.09 20.05
C ASN A 186 8.16 -13.75 18.73
N GLU A 187 9.14 -14.18 17.92
CA GLU A 187 8.87 -14.79 16.62
C GLU A 187 8.12 -16.13 16.70
N LYS A 188 8.23 -16.85 17.84
CA LYS A 188 7.55 -18.14 18.03
C LYS A 188 6.06 -18.01 18.39
N ARG A 189 5.59 -16.80 18.75
CA ARG A 189 4.21 -16.55 19.17
C ARG A 189 3.32 -15.96 18.06
N VAL A 190 3.49 -16.43 16.83
CA VAL A 190 2.75 -15.90 15.67
C VAL A 190 1.25 -16.13 15.81
N GLU A 191 0.79 -17.34 16.23
CA GLU A 191 -0.63 -17.65 16.35
C GLU A 191 -1.30 -16.89 17.50
N ASP A 192 -0.61 -16.75 18.64
CA ASP A 192 -1.11 -15.92 19.74
C ASP A 192 -1.29 -14.46 19.29
N ARG A 193 -0.33 -13.95 18.53
CA ARG A 193 -0.37 -12.58 17.99
C ARG A 193 -1.51 -12.38 17.01
N LYS A 194 -1.80 -13.37 16.14
CA LYS A 194 -2.98 -13.33 15.26
C LYS A 194 -4.26 -13.24 16.08
N ASN A 195 -4.41 -14.09 17.08
CA ASN A 195 -5.59 -14.09 17.96
C ASN A 195 -5.76 -12.75 18.69
N TRP A 196 -4.67 -12.16 19.18
CA TRP A 196 -4.68 -10.85 19.80
C TRP A 196 -5.16 -9.76 18.84
N LEU A 197 -4.66 -9.75 17.61
CA LEU A 197 -5.07 -8.77 16.58
C LEU A 197 -6.53 -8.97 16.12
N LEU A 198 -7.02 -10.21 16.03
CA LEU A 198 -8.40 -10.51 15.68
C LEU A 198 -9.42 -10.06 16.75
N GLN A 199 -9.00 -9.95 18.01
CA GLN A 199 -9.83 -9.47 19.11
C GLN A 199 -9.86 -7.93 19.21
N TYR A 200 -9.02 -7.23 18.42
CA TYR A 200 -8.96 -5.77 18.44
C TYR A 200 -10.29 -5.15 18.03
N LYS A 201 -10.76 -4.21 18.85
CA LYS A 201 -11.93 -3.39 18.57
C LYS A 201 -11.50 -1.93 18.46
N PRO A 202 -11.58 -1.31 17.29
CA PRO A 202 -11.31 0.12 17.14
C PRO A 202 -12.32 0.92 17.97
N ASN A 203 -11.88 2.01 18.59
CA ASN A 203 -12.67 2.97 19.38
C ASN A 203 -12.65 2.80 20.90
N ILE A 204 -11.55 2.38 21.47
CA ILE A 204 -11.33 2.65 22.90
C ILE A 204 -10.86 4.12 22.99
N GLU A 205 -11.64 4.97 23.66
CA GLU A 205 -11.25 6.34 23.94
C GLU A 205 -10.01 6.31 24.86
N LEU A 206 -8.85 6.64 24.29
CA LEU A 206 -7.61 6.77 25.04
C LEU A 206 -7.65 8.09 25.83
N ASP A 207 -7.68 8.02 27.14
CA ASP A 207 -7.50 9.17 28.00
C ASP A 207 -6.01 9.53 28.09
N LYS A 208 -5.54 10.37 27.15
CA LYS A 208 -4.14 10.83 27.12
C LYS A 208 -3.81 11.95 28.12
N PHE A 209 -4.75 12.32 28.98
CA PHE A 209 -4.47 13.23 30.11
C PHE A 209 -4.03 12.49 31.38
N LYS A 210 -3.95 11.16 31.31
CA LYS A 210 -3.38 10.38 32.43
C LYS A 210 -1.87 10.63 32.51
N THR A 211 -1.40 10.94 33.69
CA THR A 211 0.04 11.07 33.98
C THR A 211 0.78 9.73 34.05
N LYS A 212 0.03 8.63 34.03
CA LYS A 212 0.55 7.26 34.14
C LYS A 212 -0.18 6.33 33.18
N GLN A 213 0.56 5.41 32.57
CA GLN A 213 0.07 4.37 31.67
C GLN A 213 0.75 3.04 32.04
N THR A 214 0.00 1.92 32.02
CA THR A 214 0.60 0.60 32.16
C THR A 214 1.15 0.10 30.81
N TYR A 215 2.15 -0.78 30.86
CA TYR A 215 2.67 -1.41 29.64
C TYR A 215 1.57 -2.20 28.91
N GLU A 216 0.73 -2.94 29.67
CA GLU A 216 -0.41 -3.65 29.09
C GLU A 216 -1.36 -2.72 28.34
N SER A 217 -1.73 -1.58 28.93
CA SER A 217 -2.59 -0.58 28.29
C SER A 217 -1.98 -0.03 26.99
N PHE A 218 -0.68 0.25 27.01
CA PHE A 218 0.03 0.71 25.82
C PHE A 218 0.00 -0.33 24.70
N PHE A 219 0.32 -1.58 24.98
CA PHE A 219 0.35 -2.62 23.95
C PHE A 219 -1.03 -2.94 23.39
N ASN A 220 -2.06 -3.00 24.24
CA ASN A 220 -3.41 -3.34 23.81
C ASN A 220 -4.16 -2.19 23.12
N ASN A 221 -3.72 -0.94 23.24
CA ASN A 221 -4.41 0.20 22.67
C ASN A 221 -3.61 0.93 21.58
N GLU A 222 -2.31 1.22 21.81
CA GLU A 222 -1.51 2.01 20.87
C GLU A 222 -0.64 1.14 19.96
N PHE A 223 0.07 0.17 20.54
CA PHE A 223 0.94 -0.72 19.75
C PHE A 223 0.14 -1.64 18.82
N ILE A 224 -1.05 -2.08 19.26
CA ILE A 224 -1.94 -2.90 18.42
C ILE A 224 -2.40 -2.14 17.17
N GLU A 225 -2.63 -0.83 17.27
CA GLU A 225 -2.98 0.01 16.12
C GLU A 225 -1.83 0.09 15.10
N PHE A 226 -0.57 0.18 15.58
CA PHE A 226 0.58 0.02 14.69
C PHE A 226 0.54 -1.33 13.97
N SER A 227 0.32 -2.42 14.70
CA SER A 227 0.31 -3.77 14.12
C SER A 227 -0.79 -3.94 13.06
N MET A 228 -1.97 -3.37 13.28
CA MET A 228 -3.05 -3.34 12.29
C MET A 228 -2.67 -2.49 11.06
N SER A 229 -2.10 -1.31 11.26
CA SER A 229 -1.61 -0.45 10.18
C SER A 229 -0.49 -1.11 9.39
N ASP A 230 0.41 -1.85 10.04
CA ASP A 230 1.49 -2.60 9.39
C ASP A 230 0.93 -3.69 8.47
N ASN A 231 -0.10 -4.41 8.90
CA ASN A 231 -0.79 -5.38 8.04
C ASN A 231 -1.45 -4.71 6.82
N ILE A 232 -2.15 -3.59 7.02
CA ILE A 232 -2.78 -2.84 5.92
C ILE A 232 -1.74 -2.39 4.90
N ARG A 233 -0.56 -1.93 5.34
CA ARG A 233 0.55 -1.50 4.45
C ARG A 233 1.21 -2.66 3.71
N SER A 234 1.19 -3.86 4.27
CA SER A 234 2.00 -4.99 3.84
C SER A 234 1.23 -6.07 3.07
N ILE A 235 0.00 -6.37 3.47
CA ILE A 235 -0.83 -7.42 2.87
C ILE A 235 -1.71 -6.80 1.77
N PRO A 236 -1.73 -7.34 0.55
CA PRO A 236 -2.54 -6.81 -0.53
C PRO A 236 -4.03 -7.17 -0.36
N SER A 237 -4.91 -6.45 -1.06
CA SER A 237 -6.32 -6.78 -1.16
C SER A 237 -6.60 -7.76 -2.31
N ILE A 238 -7.56 -8.66 -2.11
CA ILE A 238 -8.07 -9.53 -3.19
C ILE A 238 -8.68 -8.72 -4.32
N MET A 239 -9.20 -7.53 -4.03
CA MET A 239 -9.93 -6.70 -5.00
C MET A 239 -9.03 -6.21 -6.14
N ASP A 240 -7.86 -5.68 -5.83
CA ASP A 240 -6.95 -5.07 -6.80
C ASP A 240 -5.52 -5.63 -6.78
N GLY A 241 -5.18 -6.45 -5.78
CA GLY A 241 -3.82 -6.97 -5.61
C GLY A 241 -2.80 -5.92 -5.19
N LEU A 242 -3.25 -4.73 -4.79
CA LEU A 242 -2.40 -3.59 -4.49
C LEU A 242 -2.26 -3.34 -2.98
N LYS A 243 -1.13 -2.74 -2.62
CA LYS A 243 -0.90 -2.11 -1.32
C LYS A 243 -1.34 -0.64 -1.36
N PRO A 244 -1.61 0.01 -0.22
CA PRO A 244 -2.05 1.41 -0.20
C PRO A 244 -1.12 2.38 -0.95
N SER A 245 0.20 2.24 -0.82
CA SER A 245 1.15 3.08 -1.56
C SER A 245 0.99 2.97 -3.08
N GLN A 246 0.75 1.76 -3.59
CA GLN A 246 0.52 1.50 -5.01
C GLN A 246 -0.81 2.12 -5.50
N ARG A 247 -1.87 2.07 -4.65
CA ARG A 247 -3.15 2.73 -4.98
C ARG A 247 -2.99 4.24 -5.07
N LYS A 248 -2.22 4.86 -4.16
CA LYS A 248 -1.92 6.30 -4.20
C LYS A 248 -1.17 6.71 -5.47
N VAL A 249 -0.25 5.86 -5.95
CA VAL A 249 0.44 6.07 -7.23
C VAL A 249 -0.56 6.09 -8.38
N LEU A 250 -1.39 5.04 -8.51
CA LEU A 250 -2.39 4.95 -9.58
C LEU A 250 -3.43 6.07 -9.50
N TYR A 251 -3.91 6.39 -8.29
CA TYR A 251 -4.86 7.49 -8.07
C TYR A 251 -4.33 8.82 -8.61
N THR A 252 -3.09 9.17 -8.28
CA THR A 252 -2.48 10.42 -8.75
C THR A 252 -2.34 10.44 -10.27
N LEU A 253 -1.88 9.32 -10.86
CA LEU A 253 -1.73 9.20 -12.31
C LEU A 253 -3.08 9.25 -13.05
N PHE A 254 -4.13 8.61 -12.52
CA PHE A 254 -5.47 8.66 -13.10
C PHE A 254 -6.10 10.06 -12.99
N LYS A 255 -5.95 10.71 -11.83
CA LYS A 255 -6.48 12.05 -11.57
C LYS A 255 -5.81 13.13 -12.41
N LYS A 256 -4.47 13.10 -12.49
CA LYS A 256 -3.69 14.11 -13.24
C LYS A 256 -3.65 13.84 -14.73
N ASN A 257 -3.84 12.58 -15.15
CA ASN A 257 -3.84 12.15 -16.55
C ASN A 257 -2.66 12.73 -17.35
N PHE A 258 -1.44 12.52 -16.84
CA PHE A 258 -0.23 12.94 -17.50
C PHE A 258 -0.16 12.33 -18.90
N LYS A 259 0.03 13.17 -19.92
CA LYS A 259 0.14 12.75 -21.32
C LYS A 259 1.57 12.34 -21.68
N ASP A 260 2.54 13.01 -21.07
CA ASP A 260 3.96 12.83 -21.31
C ASP A 260 4.61 12.06 -20.15
N ASP A 261 5.83 11.59 -20.38
CA ASP A 261 6.64 10.94 -19.36
C ASP A 261 6.95 11.90 -18.22
N ILE A 262 6.79 11.45 -16.99
CA ILE A 262 7.09 12.22 -15.80
C ILE A 262 8.31 11.63 -15.08
N LYS A 263 9.23 12.49 -14.63
CA LYS A 263 10.35 12.10 -13.80
C LYS A 263 9.84 11.49 -12.47
N VAL A 264 10.41 10.35 -12.04
CA VAL A 264 9.95 9.65 -10.83
C VAL A 264 9.97 10.56 -9.60
N GLU A 265 11.02 11.36 -9.41
CA GLU A 265 11.13 12.33 -8.31
C GLU A 265 9.97 13.37 -8.33
N LEU A 266 9.57 13.86 -9.50
CA LEU A 266 8.43 14.79 -9.64
C LEU A 266 7.09 14.11 -9.40
N LEU A 267 6.95 12.85 -9.83
CA LEU A 267 5.75 12.06 -9.54
C LEU A 267 5.59 11.84 -8.04
N VAL A 268 6.68 11.54 -7.32
CA VAL A 268 6.68 11.44 -5.85
C VAL A 268 6.12 12.74 -5.23
N GLY A 269 6.61 13.91 -5.64
CA GLY A 269 6.08 15.19 -5.18
C GLY A 269 4.59 15.38 -5.44
N SER A 270 4.13 14.94 -6.63
CA SER A 270 2.72 15.00 -6.99
C SER A 270 1.85 14.08 -6.12
N ILE A 271 2.33 12.86 -5.81
CA ILE A 271 1.61 11.90 -4.96
C ILE A 271 1.52 12.40 -3.51
N LEU A 272 2.61 12.97 -2.99
CA LEU A 272 2.63 13.59 -1.65
C LEU A 272 1.53 14.67 -1.52
N ALA A 273 1.34 15.47 -2.57
CA ALA A 273 0.36 16.56 -2.58
C ALA A 273 -1.09 16.08 -2.81
N GLU A 274 -1.31 15.15 -3.77
CA GLU A 274 -2.65 14.78 -4.23
C GLU A 274 -3.29 13.62 -3.45
N ALA A 275 -2.46 12.72 -2.91
CA ALA A 275 -2.92 11.50 -2.26
C ALA A 275 -2.56 11.45 -0.76
N ALA A 276 -2.17 12.58 -0.16
CA ALA A 276 -1.82 12.68 1.26
C ALA A 276 -0.91 11.54 1.75
N TYR A 277 0.22 11.31 1.05
CA TYR A 277 1.17 10.29 1.46
C TYR A 277 2.06 10.79 2.61
N HIS A 278 2.01 10.13 3.76
CA HIS A 278 2.62 10.59 5.02
C HIS A 278 3.94 9.88 5.39
N HIS A 279 4.46 9.01 4.51
CA HIS A 279 5.69 8.27 4.76
C HIS A 279 6.86 8.84 3.96
N GLY A 280 8.08 8.30 4.18
CA GLY A 280 9.29 8.77 3.51
C GLY A 280 9.24 8.65 1.97
N SER A 281 9.72 9.68 1.27
CA SER A 281 9.76 9.74 -0.19
C SER A 281 10.50 8.56 -0.83
N THR A 282 11.59 8.09 -0.23
CA THR A 282 12.36 6.94 -0.71
C THR A 282 11.53 5.66 -0.80
N SER A 283 10.63 5.42 0.15
CA SER A 283 9.71 4.26 0.09
C SER A 283 8.74 4.37 -1.09
N LEU A 284 8.27 5.57 -1.38
CA LEU A 284 7.39 5.83 -2.52
C LEU A 284 8.12 5.72 -3.85
N GLU A 285 9.37 6.20 -3.94
CA GLU A 285 10.25 6.00 -5.10
C GLU A 285 10.39 4.50 -5.40
N GLN A 286 10.71 3.69 -4.39
CA GLN A 286 10.82 2.23 -4.53
C GLN A 286 9.49 1.58 -4.96
N THR A 287 8.35 2.09 -4.48
CA THR A 287 7.03 1.62 -4.90
C THR A 287 6.81 1.88 -6.40
N ILE A 288 7.10 3.10 -6.88
CA ILE A 288 6.97 3.47 -8.30
C ILE A 288 7.89 2.61 -9.16
N VAL A 289 9.17 2.48 -8.76
CA VAL A 289 10.14 1.64 -9.46
C VAL A 289 9.66 0.19 -9.53
N GLY A 290 9.21 -0.39 -8.42
CA GLY A 290 8.71 -1.76 -8.38
C GLY A 290 7.48 -2.00 -9.26
N MET A 291 6.59 -1.00 -9.44
CA MET A 291 5.42 -1.10 -10.33
C MET A 291 5.77 -1.01 -11.82
N ALA A 292 6.95 -0.50 -12.16
CA ALA A 292 7.42 -0.35 -13.53
C ALA A 292 8.38 -1.45 -13.97
N GLN A 293 9.08 -2.13 -13.06
CA GLN A 293 10.06 -3.17 -13.38
C GLN A 293 9.48 -4.29 -14.23
N ASP A 294 10.22 -4.73 -15.27
CA ASP A 294 9.78 -5.70 -16.27
C ASP A 294 10.78 -6.84 -16.55
N PHE A 295 11.84 -6.98 -15.74
CA PHE A 295 12.80 -8.09 -15.86
C PHE A 295 12.22 -9.41 -15.34
N VAL A 296 12.83 -10.54 -15.71
CA VAL A 296 12.41 -11.91 -15.30
C VAL A 296 12.30 -12.05 -13.79
N GLY A 297 11.11 -12.39 -13.30
CA GLY A 297 10.80 -12.52 -11.87
C GLY A 297 10.31 -11.22 -11.20
N SER A 298 10.14 -10.13 -11.97
CA SER A 298 9.42 -8.92 -11.57
C SER A 298 7.93 -8.98 -11.99
N ASN A 299 7.38 -7.93 -12.60
CA ASN A 299 5.98 -7.94 -13.04
C ASN A 299 5.78 -8.71 -14.35
N ASN A 300 4.70 -9.48 -14.45
CA ASN A 300 4.24 -10.05 -15.70
C ASN A 300 3.54 -9.00 -16.58
N LEU A 301 2.75 -8.12 -15.94
CA LEU A 301 2.16 -6.92 -16.56
C LEU A 301 2.51 -5.71 -15.68
N ASN A 302 3.53 -4.97 -16.05
CA ASN A 302 3.89 -3.76 -15.34
C ASN A 302 2.83 -2.67 -15.57
N LEU A 303 2.37 -2.03 -14.48
CA LEU A 303 1.34 -1.00 -14.53
C LEU A 303 1.88 0.37 -14.93
N LEU A 304 3.19 0.54 -14.85
CA LEU A 304 3.94 1.73 -15.23
C LEU A 304 5.00 1.38 -16.26
N GLU A 305 5.33 2.29 -17.15
CA GLU A 305 6.42 2.13 -18.13
C GLU A 305 7.77 2.42 -17.48
N PRO A 306 8.77 1.52 -17.63
CA PRO A 306 10.14 1.75 -17.19
C PRO A 306 10.91 2.54 -18.25
N ILE A 307 11.08 3.86 -18.07
CA ILE A 307 11.80 4.73 -19.00
C ILE A 307 13.12 5.16 -18.38
N GLY A 308 14.21 4.50 -18.79
CA GLY A 308 15.53 4.57 -18.19
C GLY A 308 15.91 3.29 -17.45
N GLU A 309 16.87 3.37 -16.53
CA GLU A 309 17.45 2.21 -15.84
C GLU A 309 16.64 1.86 -14.60
N TYR A 310 15.70 0.93 -14.72
CA TYR A 310 14.81 0.50 -13.65
C TYR A 310 15.34 -0.72 -12.86
N GLY A 311 16.60 -1.10 -13.13
CA GLY A 311 17.21 -2.26 -12.52
C GLY A 311 16.99 -3.55 -13.32
N THR A 312 17.81 -4.55 -13.03
CA THR A 312 17.90 -5.77 -13.81
C THR A 312 17.76 -7.02 -12.95
N ARG A 313 17.65 -8.17 -13.60
CA ARG A 313 17.73 -9.47 -12.93
C ARG A 313 19.09 -9.73 -12.27
N SER A 314 20.13 -8.95 -12.59
CA SER A 314 21.45 -9.12 -11.99
C SER A 314 21.40 -8.93 -10.47
N LYS A 315 20.73 -7.89 -10.01
CA LYS A 315 20.57 -7.57 -8.57
C LYS A 315 19.13 -7.64 -8.06
N GLY A 316 18.22 -8.19 -8.88
CA GLY A 316 16.79 -8.24 -8.54
C GLY A 316 16.17 -6.87 -8.42
N GLY A 317 16.53 -5.98 -9.35
CA GLY A 317 16.01 -4.63 -9.46
C GLY A 317 16.57 -3.60 -8.48
N LYS A 318 17.55 -4.00 -7.64
CA LYS A 318 18.21 -3.09 -6.67
C LYS A 318 19.24 -2.16 -7.29
N ASP A 319 19.56 -2.39 -8.55
CA ASP A 319 20.48 -1.64 -9.40
C ASP A 319 19.75 -0.55 -10.22
N SER A 320 18.52 -0.22 -9.88
CA SER A 320 17.82 0.91 -10.49
C SER A 320 18.55 2.22 -10.26
N ALA A 321 18.53 3.11 -11.25
CA ALA A 321 19.09 4.44 -11.13
C ALA A 321 18.28 5.29 -10.13
N ALA A 322 18.88 6.39 -9.66
CA ALA A 322 18.20 7.30 -8.74
C ALA A 322 16.98 7.96 -9.42
N SER A 323 15.91 8.18 -8.67
CA SER A 323 14.60 8.70 -9.08
C SER A 323 14.66 9.99 -9.91
N ARG A 324 15.70 10.80 -9.70
CA ARG A 324 15.95 12.05 -10.46
C ARG A 324 16.39 11.84 -11.91
N TYR A 325 16.77 10.61 -12.31
CA TYR A 325 17.28 10.31 -13.67
C TYR A 325 16.32 9.48 -14.51
N ILE A 326 15.35 8.81 -13.90
CA ILE A 326 14.42 7.92 -14.59
C ILE A 326 13.03 8.53 -14.67
N PHE A 327 12.29 8.13 -15.71
CA PHE A 327 10.96 8.64 -16.01
C PHE A 327 9.95 7.49 -16.05
N THR A 328 8.68 7.81 -15.90
CA THR A 328 7.60 6.84 -16.02
C THR A 328 6.32 7.47 -16.54
N LYS A 329 5.39 6.64 -16.97
CA LYS A 329 4.00 6.95 -17.27
C LYS A 329 3.14 5.71 -17.06
N LEU A 330 1.83 5.86 -17.17
CA LEU A 330 0.93 4.69 -17.18
C LEU A 330 1.26 3.79 -18.38
N ASN A 331 1.36 2.49 -18.13
CA ASN A 331 1.39 1.50 -19.21
C ASN A 331 0.07 1.54 -19.97
N SER A 332 0.12 1.33 -21.28
CA SER A 332 -1.04 1.36 -22.18
C SER A 332 -2.17 0.41 -21.72
N LEU A 333 -1.84 -0.73 -21.13
CA LEU A 333 -2.80 -1.73 -20.65
C LEU A 333 -3.44 -1.35 -19.30
N THR A 334 -2.86 -0.41 -18.56
CA THR A 334 -3.32 -0.13 -17.18
C THR A 334 -4.77 0.33 -17.14
N ARG A 335 -5.21 1.22 -18.06
CA ARG A 335 -6.61 1.65 -18.15
C ARG A 335 -7.52 0.64 -18.83
N ASP A 336 -6.98 -0.36 -19.51
CA ASP A 336 -7.74 -1.50 -19.98
C ASP A 336 -8.03 -2.51 -18.85
N ILE A 337 -7.13 -2.61 -17.88
CA ILE A 337 -7.29 -3.42 -16.67
C ILE A 337 -8.18 -2.71 -15.63
N PHE A 338 -7.89 -1.45 -15.34
CA PHE A 338 -8.63 -0.59 -14.40
C PHE A 338 -9.54 0.37 -15.18
N LYS A 339 -10.74 -0.07 -15.50
CA LYS A 339 -11.67 0.66 -16.37
C LYS A 339 -12.12 1.99 -15.75
N SER A 340 -12.05 3.08 -16.52
CA SER A 340 -12.51 4.40 -16.07
C SER A 340 -14.01 4.45 -15.75
N ASN A 341 -14.81 3.57 -16.35
CA ASN A 341 -16.24 3.47 -16.06
C ASN A 341 -16.55 2.96 -14.65
N ASP A 342 -15.55 2.44 -13.93
CA ASP A 342 -15.68 2.06 -12.52
C ASP A 342 -15.38 3.23 -11.58
N ASP A 343 -14.63 4.24 -12.00
CA ASP A 343 -14.14 5.32 -11.12
C ASP A 343 -15.29 6.01 -10.35
N ASP A 344 -16.45 6.21 -11.00
CA ASP A 344 -17.62 6.87 -10.40
C ASP A 344 -18.35 6.02 -9.32
N ILE A 345 -18.05 4.71 -9.24
CA ILE A 345 -18.72 3.78 -8.30
C ILE A 345 -17.80 3.28 -7.19
N LEU A 346 -16.55 3.75 -7.13
CA LEU A 346 -15.60 3.38 -6.09
C LEU A 346 -15.86 4.17 -4.80
N GLU A 347 -15.55 3.54 -3.67
CA GLU A 347 -15.55 4.17 -2.37
C GLU A 347 -14.20 4.85 -2.13
N TYR A 348 -14.18 6.18 -2.20
CA TYR A 348 -12.97 6.99 -1.99
C TYR A 348 -12.74 7.28 -0.51
N LEU A 349 -11.49 7.21 -0.08
CA LEU A 349 -11.09 7.56 1.28
C LEU A 349 -11.00 9.09 1.44
N VAL A 350 -11.10 9.54 2.68
CA VAL A 350 -10.91 10.94 3.06
C VAL A 350 -9.74 11.02 4.05
N ASP A 351 -8.72 11.79 3.72
CA ASP A 351 -7.55 12.06 4.56
C ASP A 351 -7.32 13.57 4.65
N ASP A 352 -7.12 14.11 5.85
CA ASP A 352 -6.99 15.55 6.12
C ASP A 352 -8.14 16.41 5.54
N GLY A 353 -9.32 15.85 5.32
CA GLY A 353 -10.47 16.53 4.73
C GLY A 353 -10.48 16.58 3.20
N TYR A 354 -9.53 15.94 2.55
CA TYR A 354 -9.46 15.79 1.08
C TYR A 354 -9.82 14.36 0.67
N THR A 355 -10.52 14.25 -0.45
CA THR A 355 -10.74 12.95 -1.09
C THR A 355 -9.43 12.47 -1.70
N VAL A 356 -9.03 11.25 -1.33
CA VAL A 356 -7.80 10.59 -1.77
C VAL A 356 -8.12 9.30 -2.53
N GLU A 357 -7.21 8.35 -2.62
CA GLU A 357 -7.40 7.10 -3.34
C GLU A 357 -8.62 6.30 -2.86
N PRO A 358 -9.20 5.43 -3.71
CA PRO A 358 -10.28 4.56 -3.27
C PRO A 358 -9.77 3.50 -2.28
N LYS A 359 -10.66 2.98 -1.45
CA LYS A 359 -10.40 1.86 -0.55
C LYS A 359 -9.72 0.69 -1.29
N TYR A 360 -10.16 0.40 -2.50
CA TYR A 360 -9.53 -0.48 -3.48
C TYR A 360 -10.06 -0.14 -4.88
N TYR A 361 -9.28 -0.47 -5.90
CA TYR A 361 -9.73 -0.50 -7.28
C TYR A 361 -10.40 -1.84 -7.60
N VAL A 362 -11.08 -1.91 -8.75
CA VAL A 362 -11.74 -3.14 -9.20
C VAL A 362 -11.30 -3.44 -10.64
N PRO A 363 -10.14 -4.07 -10.83
CA PRO A 363 -9.66 -4.44 -12.15
C PRO A 363 -10.54 -5.53 -12.78
N ILE A 364 -10.42 -5.73 -14.11
CA ILE A 364 -11.20 -6.77 -14.82
C ILE A 364 -10.58 -8.17 -14.72
N ILE A 365 -9.34 -8.27 -14.20
CA ILE A 365 -8.64 -9.53 -13.89
C ILE A 365 -8.00 -9.44 -12.50
N PRO A 366 -7.83 -10.55 -11.77
CA PRO A 366 -7.22 -10.54 -10.44
C PRO A 366 -5.72 -10.24 -10.51
N MET A 367 -5.34 -8.97 -10.45
CA MET A 367 -3.96 -8.52 -10.55
C MET A 367 -3.02 -9.14 -9.51
N VAL A 368 -3.57 -9.57 -8.37
CA VAL A 368 -2.85 -10.27 -7.31
C VAL A 368 -2.23 -11.60 -7.80
N LEU A 369 -2.83 -12.23 -8.81
CA LEU A 369 -2.32 -13.45 -9.44
C LEU A 369 -1.48 -13.16 -10.70
N VAL A 370 -1.64 -12.00 -11.31
CA VAL A 370 -0.86 -11.63 -12.51
C VAL A 370 0.57 -11.26 -12.13
N ASN A 371 0.72 -10.39 -11.15
CA ASN A 371 2.02 -9.95 -10.63
C ASN A 371 2.27 -10.59 -9.27
N SER A 372 3.47 -11.13 -9.06
CA SER A 372 3.85 -11.73 -7.79
C SER A 372 3.73 -10.71 -6.65
N VAL A 373 3.16 -11.13 -5.54
CA VAL A 373 3.05 -10.29 -4.35
C VAL A 373 3.76 -10.94 -3.18
N LYS A 374 4.57 -10.13 -2.48
CA LYS A 374 5.18 -10.47 -1.20
C LYS A 374 4.85 -9.37 -0.19
N GLY A 375 4.38 -9.77 0.97
CA GLY A 375 4.10 -8.87 2.08
C GLY A 375 4.46 -9.51 3.41
N ILE A 376 5.07 -8.74 4.31
CA ILE A 376 5.38 -9.17 5.67
C ILE A 376 4.77 -8.12 6.59
N GLY A 377 3.73 -8.51 7.31
CA GLY A 377 3.08 -7.70 8.31
C GLY A 377 3.25 -8.31 9.70
N THR A 378 2.51 -7.78 10.65
CA THR A 378 2.53 -8.26 12.05
C THR A 378 1.58 -9.46 12.20
N GLY A 379 2.14 -10.65 12.47
CA GLY A 379 1.38 -11.91 12.61
C GLY A 379 1.02 -12.59 11.29
N TRP A 380 0.97 -11.87 10.17
CA TRP A 380 0.71 -12.41 8.84
C TRP A 380 1.80 -12.06 7.84
N SER A 381 1.99 -12.95 6.91
CA SER A 381 2.73 -12.67 5.69
C SER A 381 1.93 -13.16 4.49
N SER A 382 2.22 -12.64 3.31
CA SER A 382 1.61 -13.08 2.07
C SER A 382 2.70 -13.37 1.04
N TYR A 383 2.55 -14.48 0.33
CA TYR A 383 3.33 -14.79 -0.85
C TYR A 383 2.43 -15.42 -1.90
N ILE A 384 2.26 -14.73 -3.01
CA ILE A 384 1.45 -15.19 -4.14
C ILE A 384 2.35 -15.17 -5.37
N PRO A 385 2.58 -16.33 -6.03
CA PRO A 385 3.34 -16.38 -7.27
C PRO A 385 2.59 -15.76 -8.43
N SER A 386 3.28 -15.37 -9.47
CA SER A 386 2.69 -14.87 -10.71
C SER A 386 2.15 -16.00 -11.57
N PHE A 387 1.06 -15.71 -12.30
CA PHE A 387 0.45 -16.57 -13.32
C PHE A 387 0.32 -15.81 -14.64
N ASN A 388 0.15 -16.55 -15.75
CA ASN A 388 -0.04 -15.94 -17.06
C ASN A 388 -1.42 -15.24 -17.13
N ALA A 389 -1.42 -13.96 -17.52
CA ALA A 389 -2.64 -13.17 -17.61
C ALA A 389 -3.63 -13.72 -18.65
N ILE A 390 -3.15 -14.32 -19.75
CA ILE A 390 -4.00 -14.95 -20.77
C ILE A 390 -4.69 -16.18 -20.18
N ASP A 391 -3.97 -17.04 -19.47
CA ASP A 391 -4.55 -18.24 -18.84
C ASP A 391 -5.58 -17.87 -17.77
N ILE A 392 -5.33 -16.78 -17.02
CA ILE A 392 -6.32 -16.23 -16.07
C ILE A 392 -7.57 -15.75 -16.80
N ILE A 393 -7.42 -14.99 -17.90
CA ILE A 393 -8.56 -14.56 -18.72
C ILE A 393 -9.34 -15.77 -19.23
N ASP A 394 -8.66 -16.77 -19.78
CA ASP A 394 -9.28 -17.98 -20.29
C ASP A 394 -10.03 -18.77 -19.21
N TYR A 395 -9.47 -18.82 -17.99
CA TYR A 395 -10.16 -19.40 -16.84
C TYR A 395 -11.46 -18.65 -16.50
N ILE A 396 -11.40 -17.31 -16.41
CA ILE A 396 -12.57 -16.47 -16.13
C ILE A 396 -13.63 -16.63 -17.21
N GLU A 397 -13.23 -16.56 -18.49
CA GLU A 397 -14.17 -16.77 -19.61
C GLU A 397 -14.85 -18.14 -19.56
N ASN A 398 -14.08 -19.19 -19.30
CA ASN A 398 -14.64 -20.54 -19.21
C ASN A 398 -15.62 -20.67 -18.03
N LYS A 399 -15.28 -20.06 -16.88
CA LYS A 399 -16.17 -20.03 -15.71
C LYS A 399 -17.48 -19.29 -16.00
N LEU A 400 -17.41 -18.12 -16.64
CA LEU A 400 -18.59 -17.33 -17.02
C LEU A 400 -19.48 -18.05 -18.04
N LYS A 401 -18.89 -18.84 -18.96
CA LYS A 401 -19.56 -19.62 -19.97
C LYS A 401 -19.93 -21.04 -19.50
N ASN A 402 -19.70 -21.38 -18.22
CA ASN A 402 -19.92 -22.72 -17.65
C ASN A 402 -19.17 -23.85 -18.40
N LYS A 403 -17.94 -23.57 -18.87
CA LYS A 403 -17.06 -24.53 -19.53
C LYS A 403 -16.11 -25.21 -18.54
N LYS A 404 -15.31 -26.18 -19.03
CA LYS A 404 -14.31 -26.90 -18.23
C LYS A 404 -13.24 -25.93 -17.69
N LYS A 405 -12.82 -26.13 -16.44
CA LYS A 405 -11.71 -25.40 -15.81
C LYS A 405 -10.40 -25.65 -16.57
N ILE A 406 -9.56 -24.60 -16.60
CA ILE A 406 -8.20 -24.65 -17.12
C ILE A 406 -7.25 -24.84 -15.93
N ASP A 407 -6.18 -25.62 -16.13
CA ASP A 407 -5.14 -25.76 -15.14
C ASP A 407 -4.19 -24.53 -15.18
N LEU A 408 -3.98 -23.92 -14.01
CA LEU A 408 -3.15 -22.73 -13.84
C LEU A 408 -1.88 -23.09 -13.11
N LYS A 409 -0.74 -22.88 -13.78
CA LYS A 409 0.60 -23.03 -13.20
C LYS A 409 1.26 -21.67 -13.04
N PRO A 410 2.12 -21.48 -12.01
CA PRO A 410 2.92 -20.27 -11.92
C PRO A 410 3.70 -20.03 -13.22
N TRP A 411 3.70 -18.79 -13.65
CA TRP A 411 4.35 -18.36 -14.89
C TRP A 411 5.01 -17.00 -14.68
N PHE A 412 6.18 -16.82 -15.27
CA PHE A 412 6.96 -15.60 -15.14
C PHE A 412 7.42 -15.16 -16.53
N LYS A 413 7.10 -13.93 -16.90
CA LYS A 413 7.45 -13.35 -18.20
C LYS A 413 8.94 -13.46 -18.47
N GLY A 414 9.30 -14.01 -19.62
CA GLY A 414 10.69 -14.17 -20.07
C GLY A 414 11.49 -15.28 -19.39
N PHE A 415 10.94 -16.00 -18.42
CA PHE A 415 11.59 -17.16 -17.82
C PHE A 415 11.66 -18.33 -18.80
N LYS A 416 12.85 -18.86 -19.03
CA LYS A 416 13.12 -19.94 -20.00
C LYS A 416 13.18 -21.32 -19.36
N GLY A 417 13.29 -21.39 -18.03
CA GLY A 417 13.36 -22.64 -17.28
C GLY A 417 12.00 -23.34 -17.18
N GLU A 418 11.94 -24.36 -16.34
CA GLU A 418 10.77 -25.19 -16.15
C GLU A 418 10.10 -24.94 -14.79
N ILE A 419 8.75 -24.98 -14.77
CA ILE A 419 7.97 -24.96 -13.54
C ILE A 419 7.26 -26.31 -13.39
N ILE A 420 7.64 -27.09 -12.39
CA ILE A 420 7.18 -28.44 -12.13
C ILE A 420 6.27 -28.43 -10.90
N ALA A 421 5.11 -29.08 -10.98
CA ALA A 421 4.22 -29.21 -9.82
C ALA A 421 4.76 -30.24 -8.83
N ASP A 422 4.82 -29.85 -7.55
CA ASP A 422 5.09 -30.71 -6.40
C ASP A 422 3.90 -30.58 -5.44
N LEU A 423 2.77 -31.13 -5.87
CA LEU A 423 1.47 -30.95 -5.22
C LEU A 423 1.41 -31.64 -3.84
N ASP A 424 2.16 -32.71 -3.65
CA ASP A 424 2.23 -33.39 -2.34
C ASP A 424 2.78 -32.47 -1.24
N ASN A 425 3.62 -31.50 -1.63
CA ASN A 425 4.20 -30.51 -0.73
C ASN A 425 3.58 -29.11 -0.87
N ASN A 426 2.45 -28.95 -1.58
CA ASN A 426 1.78 -27.67 -1.83
C ASN A 426 2.73 -26.59 -2.37
N ARG A 427 3.52 -26.92 -3.40
CA ARG A 427 4.51 -26.03 -3.99
C ARG A 427 4.78 -26.37 -5.46
N TYR A 428 5.51 -25.52 -6.12
CA TYR A 428 6.11 -25.77 -7.43
C TYR A 428 7.62 -25.69 -7.32
N ILE A 429 8.31 -26.38 -8.21
CA ILE A 429 9.76 -26.34 -8.34
C ILE A 429 10.07 -25.52 -9.59
N SER A 430 10.85 -24.45 -9.42
CA SER A 430 11.41 -23.68 -10.52
C SER A 430 12.80 -24.24 -10.83
N ARG A 431 12.99 -24.75 -12.04
CA ARG A 431 14.27 -25.29 -12.53
C ARG A 431 14.92 -24.33 -13.52
N GLY A 432 16.20 -24.07 -13.31
CA GLY A 432 17.06 -23.43 -14.30
C GLY A 432 17.39 -24.36 -15.49
N ILE A 433 18.21 -23.87 -16.40
CA ILE A 433 18.66 -24.62 -17.57
C ILE A 433 20.18 -24.71 -17.53
N PHE A 434 20.72 -25.91 -17.77
CA PHE A 434 22.14 -26.09 -17.97
C PHE A 434 22.43 -26.96 -19.21
N LYS A 435 23.67 -26.89 -19.69
CA LYS A 435 24.19 -27.73 -20.79
C LYS A 435 25.60 -28.20 -20.43
N ARG A 436 25.87 -29.50 -20.58
CA ARG A 436 27.22 -30.03 -20.46
C ARG A 436 28.03 -29.65 -21.68
N LEU A 437 29.24 -29.16 -21.48
CA LEU A 437 30.18 -28.81 -22.53
C LEU A 437 31.44 -29.71 -22.44
N PRO A 438 32.20 -29.86 -23.56
CA PRO A 438 33.51 -30.55 -23.55
C PRO A 438 34.48 -29.95 -22.52
N LYS A 439 35.49 -30.74 -22.12
CA LYS A 439 36.55 -30.35 -21.17
C LYS A 439 36.00 -30.02 -19.77
N ASN A 440 35.11 -30.88 -19.25
CA ASN A 440 34.56 -30.81 -17.90
C ASN A 440 33.93 -29.45 -17.56
N ARG A 441 33.19 -28.86 -18.52
CA ARG A 441 32.50 -27.59 -18.36
C ARG A 441 31.02 -27.77 -18.31
N LEU A 442 30.36 -26.90 -17.51
CA LEU A 442 28.92 -26.80 -17.39
C LEU A 442 28.52 -25.38 -17.77
N ASN A 443 27.63 -25.24 -18.73
CA ASN A 443 27.06 -23.93 -19.08
C ASN A 443 25.66 -23.75 -18.47
N ILE A 444 25.50 -22.77 -17.61
CA ILE A 444 24.21 -22.39 -17.03
C ILE A 444 23.56 -21.35 -17.94
N LEU A 445 22.37 -21.67 -18.47
CA LEU A 445 21.64 -20.86 -19.44
C LEU A 445 20.40 -20.19 -18.85
N GLU A 446 19.92 -20.67 -17.69
CA GLU A 446 18.86 -20.03 -16.92
C GLU A 446 19.02 -20.39 -15.44
N LEU A 447 18.71 -19.40 -14.58
CA LEU A 447 18.68 -19.58 -13.12
C LEU A 447 17.24 -19.73 -12.64
N PRO A 448 16.99 -20.43 -11.52
CA PRO A 448 15.65 -20.52 -10.94
C PRO A 448 15.08 -19.12 -10.60
N ILE A 449 13.76 -19.02 -10.59
CA ILE A 449 13.06 -17.76 -10.24
C ILE A 449 13.52 -17.26 -8.87
N SER A 450 13.69 -15.94 -8.77
CA SER A 450 14.20 -15.21 -7.60
C SER A 450 15.67 -15.50 -7.26
N THR A 451 16.41 -16.20 -8.12
CA THR A 451 17.87 -16.33 -8.02
C THR A 451 18.52 -15.28 -8.92
N TRP A 452 19.20 -14.31 -8.28
CA TRP A 452 19.82 -13.18 -8.98
C TRP A 452 21.27 -13.47 -9.32
N ASN A 453 21.77 -13.00 -10.46
CA ASN A 453 23.11 -13.31 -10.96
C ASN A 453 24.22 -13.00 -9.94
N GLU A 454 24.18 -11.83 -9.29
CA GLU A 454 25.19 -11.42 -8.31
C GLU A 454 25.26 -12.40 -7.11
N LYS A 455 24.11 -12.78 -6.56
CA LYS A 455 24.06 -13.77 -5.48
C LYS A 455 24.50 -15.15 -5.93
N TYR A 456 24.25 -15.48 -7.18
CA TYR A 456 24.71 -16.74 -7.75
C TYR A 456 26.24 -16.76 -7.91
N TYR A 457 26.85 -15.63 -8.27
CA TYR A 457 28.30 -15.49 -8.30
C TYR A 457 28.93 -15.63 -6.89
N GLU A 458 28.32 -15.06 -5.86
CA GLU A 458 28.76 -15.27 -4.48
C GLU A 458 28.70 -16.74 -4.07
N PHE A 459 27.67 -17.46 -4.52
CA PHE A 459 27.55 -18.91 -4.31
C PHE A 459 28.65 -19.70 -5.08
N LEU A 460 28.92 -19.34 -6.35
CA LEU A 460 29.98 -19.99 -7.13
C LEU A 460 31.39 -19.75 -6.52
N ASN A 461 31.64 -18.56 -5.98
CA ASN A 461 32.90 -18.28 -5.28
C ASN A 461 33.10 -19.22 -4.07
N LYS A 462 32.03 -19.49 -3.30
CA LYS A 462 32.11 -20.49 -2.22
C LYS A 462 32.44 -21.88 -2.74
N LEU A 463 31.91 -22.29 -3.89
CA LEU A 463 32.23 -23.57 -4.50
C LEU A 463 33.70 -23.64 -4.99
N ILE A 464 34.31 -22.49 -5.36
CA ILE A 464 35.76 -22.39 -5.64
C ILE A 464 36.55 -22.58 -4.35
N ASP A 465 36.18 -21.84 -3.27
CA ASP A 465 36.87 -21.94 -1.97
C ASP A 465 36.81 -23.37 -1.41
N ASP A 466 35.67 -24.06 -1.62
CA ASP A 466 35.47 -25.46 -1.23
C ASP A 466 36.20 -26.47 -2.18
N GLY A 467 36.82 -26.00 -3.26
CA GLY A 467 37.49 -26.83 -4.26
C GLY A 467 36.56 -27.66 -5.16
N TYR A 468 35.25 -27.38 -5.12
CA TYR A 468 34.25 -28.12 -5.90
C TYR A 468 34.21 -27.73 -7.38
N ILE A 469 34.55 -26.48 -7.71
CA ILE A 469 34.75 -25.96 -9.06
C ILE A 469 36.13 -25.30 -9.16
N LYS A 470 36.71 -25.27 -10.37
CA LYS A 470 38.01 -24.63 -10.62
C LYS A 470 37.86 -23.12 -10.83
N ASP A 471 36.92 -22.75 -11.68
CA ASP A 471 36.67 -21.36 -12.09
C ASP A 471 35.36 -21.23 -12.84
N TYR A 472 34.89 -19.99 -13.12
CA TYR A 472 33.75 -19.73 -13.96
C TYR A 472 33.87 -18.43 -14.74
N ASP A 473 33.32 -18.41 -15.97
CA ASP A 473 33.22 -17.24 -16.84
C ASP A 473 31.81 -16.67 -16.87
N LYS A 474 31.70 -15.33 -16.89
CA LYS A 474 30.41 -14.57 -16.88
C LYS A 474 30.13 -14.00 -18.25
N TYR A 475 29.09 -14.49 -18.92
CA TYR A 475 28.58 -13.97 -20.19
C TYR A 475 27.10 -13.52 -20.09
N CYS A 476 26.64 -13.23 -18.90
CA CYS A 476 25.28 -12.77 -18.67
C CYS A 476 25.06 -11.35 -19.22
N THR A 477 23.85 -11.10 -19.72
CA THR A 477 23.36 -9.76 -20.05
C THR A 477 22.21 -9.40 -19.10
N ASP A 478 21.63 -8.23 -19.23
CA ASP A 478 20.47 -7.80 -18.42
C ASP A 478 19.25 -8.71 -18.61
N THR A 479 19.16 -9.39 -19.77
CA THR A 479 18.02 -10.23 -20.15
C THR A 479 18.35 -11.72 -20.25
N SER A 480 19.62 -12.10 -20.19
CA SER A 480 20.04 -13.50 -20.39
C SER A 480 21.05 -13.97 -19.35
N VAL A 481 20.97 -15.25 -19.00
CA VAL A 481 21.97 -15.96 -18.21
C VAL A 481 22.85 -16.79 -19.13
N ASN A 482 24.17 -16.67 -18.96
CA ASN A 482 25.17 -17.50 -19.62
C ASN A 482 26.42 -17.54 -18.75
N ILE A 483 26.59 -18.61 -17.99
CA ILE A 483 27.71 -18.81 -17.06
C ILE A 483 28.38 -20.13 -17.37
N ILE A 484 29.67 -20.12 -17.70
CA ILE A 484 30.43 -21.33 -18.01
C ILE A 484 31.29 -21.68 -16.78
N ILE A 485 31.03 -22.82 -16.19
CA ILE A 485 31.71 -23.32 -14.99
C ILE A 485 32.68 -24.43 -15.40
N THR A 486 33.92 -24.33 -14.96
CA THR A 486 34.95 -25.38 -15.14
C THR A 486 35.05 -26.19 -13.86
N ILE A 487 34.90 -27.53 -13.98
CA ILE A 487 34.80 -28.45 -12.84
C ILE A 487 35.98 -29.42 -12.90
N PRO A 488 36.56 -29.85 -11.77
CA PRO A 488 37.55 -30.93 -11.75
C PRO A 488 37.02 -32.22 -12.40
N GLU A 489 37.83 -32.91 -13.18
CA GLU A 489 37.41 -34.11 -13.95
C GLU A 489 36.82 -35.20 -13.05
N GLU A 490 37.43 -35.40 -11.90
CA GLU A 490 37.04 -36.40 -10.91
C GLU A 490 35.59 -36.11 -10.39
N ILE A 491 35.27 -34.87 -10.18
CA ILE A 491 33.93 -34.44 -9.76
C ILE A 491 32.96 -34.50 -10.95
N PHE A 492 33.36 -33.96 -12.11
CA PHE A 492 32.48 -33.85 -13.27
C PHE A 492 31.99 -35.22 -13.77
N SER A 493 32.85 -36.24 -13.71
CA SER A 493 32.52 -37.60 -14.12
C SER A 493 31.44 -38.27 -13.25
N THR A 494 31.30 -37.85 -12.00
CA THR A 494 30.32 -38.41 -11.05
C THR A 494 28.97 -37.65 -11.06
N LEU A 495 28.89 -36.49 -11.73
CA LEU A 495 27.68 -35.66 -11.75
C LEU A 495 26.59 -36.31 -12.60
N THR A 496 25.45 -36.58 -11.98
CA THR A 496 24.18 -36.83 -12.67
C THR A 496 23.42 -35.50 -12.84
N ASP A 497 22.41 -35.47 -13.68
CA ASP A 497 21.62 -34.24 -13.87
C ASP A 497 20.91 -33.81 -12.58
N GLU A 498 20.40 -34.76 -11.79
CA GLU A 498 19.82 -34.48 -10.48
C GLU A 498 20.83 -33.89 -9.49
N THR A 499 22.06 -34.39 -9.48
CA THR A 499 23.13 -33.86 -8.63
C THR A 499 23.54 -32.46 -9.08
N ILE A 500 23.53 -32.19 -10.39
CA ILE A 500 23.78 -30.82 -10.92
C ILE A 500 22.71 -29.87 -10.43
N PHE A 501 21.43 -30.19 -10.58
CA PHE A 501 20.36 -29.32 -10.09
C PHE A 501 20.52 -28.96 -8.61
N LYS A 502 20.83 -29.94 -7.76
CA LYS A 502 20.99 -29.73 -6.31
C LYS A 502 22.29 -29.00 -5.95
N LYS A 503 23.44 -29.48 -6.47
CA LYS A 503 24.75 -28.94 -6.10
C LYS A 503 25.00 -27.53 -6.63
N PHE A 504 24.48 -27.20 -7.80
CA PHE A 504 24.58 -25.87 -8.39
C PHE A 504 23.38 -25.00 -8.11
N SER A 505 22.52 -25.37 -7.15
CA SER A 505 21.34 -24.57 -6.75
C SER A 505 20.50 -24.13 -7.94
N LEU A 506 20.30 -25.04 -8.93
CA LEU A 506 19.50 -24.79 -10.12
C LEU A 506 18.01 -25.15 -9.92
N GLU A 507 17.60 -25.39 -8.69
CA GLU A 507 16.20 -25.55 -8.27
C GLU A 507 15.88 -24.57 -7.14
N SER A 508 14.68 -23.99 -7.20
CA SER A 508 14.09 -23.22 -6.10
C SER A 508 12.61 -23.58 -5.94
N TYR A 509 12.06 -23.33 -4.75
CA TYR A 509 10.68 -23.68 -4.45
C TYR A 509 9.79 -22.45 -4.48
N ILE A 510 8.61 -22.61 -5.10
CA ILE A 510 7.55 -21.63 -5.18
C ILE A 510 6.39 -22.16 -4.33
N SER A 511 6.24 -21.63 -3.12
CA SER A 511 5.19 -22.03 -2.20
C SER A 511 3.84 -21.42 -2.61
N ILE A 512 2.75 -22.18 -2.39
CA ILE A 512 1.37 -21.72 -2.61
C ILE A 512 0.52 -21.82 -1.32
N ASN A 513 1.13 -22.02 -0.17
CA ASN A 513 0.47 -22.22 1.11
C ASN A 513 0.33 -20.95 1.96
N ASN A 514 0.69 -19.79 1.43
CA ASN A 514 0.70 -18.52 2.18
C ASN A 514 0.02 -17.38 1.41
N MET A 515 -1.17 -17.66 0.85
CA MET A 515 -1.96 -16.67 0.08
C MET A 515 -2.89 -15.88 1.00
N ASN A 516 -2.32 -15.14 1.95
CA ASN A 516 -3.09 -14.24 2.80
C ASN A 516 -3.42 -12.95 2.04
N LEU A 517 -4.69 -12.56 2.01
CA LEU A 517 -5.19 -11.35 1.38
C LEU A 517 -6.23 -10.68 2.27
N PHE A 518 -6.33 -9.35 2.19
CA PHE A 518 -7.51 -8.67 2.69
C PHE A 518 -8.72 -9.00 1.80
N ASP A 519 -9.81 -9.42 2.41
CA ASP A 519 -11.11 -9.56 1.76
C ASP A 519 -11.78 -8.19 1.51
N GLU A 520 -12.97 -8.20 0.92
CA GLU A 520 -13.77 -7.00 0.66
C GLU A 520 -14.19 -6.24 1.93
N ASN A 521 -14.20 -6.92 3.07
CA ASN A 521 -14.58 -6.36 4.38
C ASN A 521 -13.39 -5.84 5.19
N GLY A 522 -12.15 -5.99 4.65
CA GLY A 522 -10.93 -5.57 5.32
C GLY A 522 -10.45 -6.56 6.38
N LYS A 523 -10.79 -7.85 6.26
CA LYS A 523 -10.27 -8.94 7.09
C LYS A 523 -9.24 -9.74 6.32
N ILE A 524 -8.17 -10.17 6.98
CA ILE A 524 -7.17 -11.06 6.38
C ILE A 524 -7.73 -12.48 6.35
N TYR A 525 -7.73 -13.07 5.14
CA TYR A 525 -8.15 -14.44 4.91
C TYR A 525 -7.05 -15.23 4.19
N LEU A 526 -6.82 -16.48 4.60
CA LEU A 526 -5.88 -17.39 3.95
C LEU A 526 -6.62 -18.17 2.88
N TYR A 527 -6.36 -17.85 1.62
CA TYR A 527 -6.90 -18.58 0.47
C TYR A 527 -6.10 -19.87 0.25
N LYS A 528 -6.81 -20.94 -0.01
CA LYS A 528 -6.25 -22.28 -0.17
C LYS A 528 -5.33 -22.40 -1.39
N ASP A 529 -5.75 -21.82 -2.51
CA ASP A 529 -5.05 -21.91 -3.79
C ASP A 529 -5.46 -20.77 -4.74
N GLN A 530 -4.85 -20.70 -5.91
CA GLN A 530 -5.16 -19.73 -6.94
C GLN A 530 -6.60 -19.78 -7.44
N TYR A 531 -7.21 -20.96 -7.40
CA TYR A 531 -8.59 -21.14 -7.88
C TYR A 531 -9.61 -20.52 -6.94
N GLU A 532 -9.42 -20.66 -5.63
CA GLU A 532 -10.26 -20.00 -4.64
C GLU A 532 -10.14 -18.46 -4.76
N VAL A 533 -8.94 -17.94 -4.99
CA VAL A 533 -8.74 -16.50 -5.22
C VAL A 533 -9.50 -16.02 -6.46
N ILE A 534 -9.40 -16.74 -7.61
CA ILE A 534 -10.09 -16.34 -8.84
C ILE A 534 -11.61 -16.48 -8.68
N ASP A 535 -12.09 -17.57 -8.09
CA ASP A 535 -13.53 -17.81 -7.92
C ASP A 535 -14.14 -16.70 -7.02
N LYS A 536 -13.51 -16.36 -5.91
CA LYS A 536 -13.92 -15.24 -5.05
C LYS A 536 -13.87 -13.90 -5.78
N PHE A 537 -12.81 -13.66 -6.55
CA PHE A 537 -12.70 -12.44 -7.36
C PHE A 537 -13.83 -12.33 -8.41
N ILE A 538 -14.20 -13.43 -9.06
CA ILE A 538 -15.31 -13.46 -10.04
C ILE A 538 -16.61 -13.01 -9.37
N ASP A 539 -16.94 -13.57 -8.22
CA ASP A 539 -18.15 -13.22 -7.49
C ASP A 539 -18.18 -11.73 -7.11
N LEU A 540 -17.06 -11.21 -6.62
CA LEU A 540 -16.93 -9.81 -6.27
C LEU A 540 -17.04 -8.91 -7.52
N ARG A 541 -16.34 -9.24 -8.60
CA ARG A 541 -16.32 -8.42 -9.82
C ARG A 541 -17.68 -8.35 -10.51
N ILE A 542 -18.45 -9.43 -10.52
CA ILE A 542 -19.83 -9.42 -11.07
C ILE A 542 -20.70 -8.40 -10.34
N ASN A 543 -20.58 -8.29 -9.02
CA ASN A 543 -21.32 -7.29 -8.25
C ASN A 543 -20.97 -5.85 -8.69
N TYR A 544 -19.70 -5.58 -9.00
CA TYR A 544 -19.28 -4.28 -9.52
C TYR A 544 -19.77 -4.02 -10.96
N TYR A 545 -19.91 -5.05 -11.79
CA TYR A 545 -20.59 -4.89 -13.09
C TYR A 545 -22.07 -4.53 -12.94
N ASP A 546 -22.75 -5.06 -11.93
CA ASP A 546 -24.14 -4.68 -11.61
C ASP A 546 -24.23 -3.23 -11.14
N LEU A 547 -23.36 -2.82 -10.21
CA LEU A 547 -23.26 -1.44 -9.74
C LEU A 547 -22.94 -0.48 -10.90
N ARG A 548 -21.96 -0.82 -11.75
CA ARG A 548 -21.60 -0.03 -12.94
C ARG A 548 -22.79 0.10 -13.89
N LYS A 549 -23.46 -1.00 -14.20
CA LYS A 549 -24.63 -1.00 -15.10
C LYS A 549 -25.74 -0.10 -14.57
N LYS A 550 -26.08 -0.21 -13.28
CA LYS A 550 -27.06 0.64 -12.60
C LYS A 550 -26.66 2.11 -12.64
N HIS A 551 -25.39 2.40 -12.36
CA HIS A 551 -24.87 3.78 -12.38
C HIS A 551 -24.96 4.40 -13.79
N ILE A 552 -24.54 3.68 -14.82
CA ILE A 552 -24.60 4.15 -16.22
C ILE A 552 -26.06 4.39 -16.66
N ILE A 553 -26.97 3.45 -16.36
CA ILE A 553 -28.39 3.63 -16.65
C ILE A 553 -28.94 4.86 -15.95
N ASN A 554 -28.66 5.04 -14.66
CA ASN A 554 -29.11 6.20 -13.89
C ASN A 554 -28.57 7.52 -14.47
N LYS A 555 -27.29 7.54 -14.87
CA LYS A 555 -26.67 8.71 -15.51
C LYS A 555 -27.36 9.06 -16.83
N PHE A 556 -27.71 8.06 -17.65
CA PHE A 556 -28.45 8.26 -18.89
C PHE A 556 -29.91 8.68 -18.62
N GLU A 557 -30.59 8.10 -17.65
CA GLU A 557 -31.96 8.50 -17.27
C GLU A 557 -32.00 9.93 -16.78
N ASN A 558 -31.04 10.38 -15.96
CA ASN A 558 -30.94 11.74 -15.51
C ASN A 558 -30.68 12.72 -16.68
N ASN A 559 -29.81 12.33 -17.63
CA ASN A 559 -29.57 13.14 -18.84
C ASN A 559 -30.82 13.17 -19.74
N LYS A 560 -31.54 12.06 -19.87
CA LYS A 560 -32.81 11.99 -20.58
C LYS A 560 -33.84 12.94 -19.98
N LYS A 561 -34.01 12.95 -18.64
CA LYS A 561 -34.89 13.88 -17.93
C LYS A 561 -34.51 15.34 -18.17
N TYR A 562 -33.19 15.65 -18.11
CA TYR A 562 -32.68 16.97 -18.41
C TYR A 562 -33.07 17.44 -19.83
N ILE A 563 -32.89 16.61 -20.84
CA ILE A 563 -33.26 16.90 -22.23
C ILE A 563 -34.78 17.10 -22.37
N VAL A 564 -35.58 16.22 -21.79
CA VAL A 564 -37.06 16.33 -21.83
C VAL A 564 -37.53 17.63 -21.20
N ASN A 565 -37.01 17.97 -20.03
CA ASN A 565 -37.34 19.22 -19.36
C ASN A 565 -36.93 20.44 -20.19
N LYS A 566 -35.74 20.40 -20.82
CA LYS A 566 -35.26 21.49 -21.69
C LYS A 566 -36.13 21.65 -22.95
N MET A 567 -36.51 20.53 -23.59
CA MET A 567 -37.43 20.56 -24.72
C MET A 567 -38.81 21.11 -24.33
N LYS A 568 -39.34 20.67 -23.20
CA LYS A 568 -40.63 21.16 -22.67
C LYS A 568 -40.59 22.67 -22.41
N PHE A 569 -39.53 23.13 -21.77
CA PHE A 569 -39.30 24.54 -21.50
C PHE A 569 -39.25 25.39 -22.79
N ILE A 570 -38.43 25.00 -23.76
CA ILE A 570 -38.31 25.68 -25.06
C ILE A 570 -39.67 25.71 -25.78
N ASN A 571 -40.39 24.60 -25.80
CA ASN A 571 -41.70 24.54 -26.40
C ASN A 571 -42.71 25.48 -25.72
N CYS A 572 -42.74 25.54 -24.38
CA CYS A 572 -43.62 26.46 -23.64
C CYS A 572 -43.30 27.93 -23.93
N VAL A 573 -42.00 28.27 -24.08
CA VAL A 573 -41.60 29.64 -24.44
C VAL A 573 -42.02 29.98 -25.89
N LEU A 574 -41.78 29.09 -26.85
CA LEU A 574 -42.17 29.28 -28.26
C LEU A 574 -43.71 29.43 -28.40
N LYS A 575 -44.46 28.72 -27.59
CA LYS A 575 -45.96 28.83 -27.54
C LYS A 575 -46.44 30.03 -26.71
N LYS A 576 -45.54 30.86 -26.16
CA LYS A 576 -45.87 31.98 -25.24
C LYS A 576 -46.60 31.54 -23.98
N GLU A 577 -46.45 30.30 -23.55
CA GLU A 577 -46.99 29.77 -22.29
C GLU A 577 -46.11 30.14 -21.08
N ILE A 578 -44.80 30.43 -21.32
CA ILE A 578 -43.87 31.03 -20.38
C ILE A 578 -43.38 32.33 -21.00
N ILE A 579 -43.61 33.44 -20.28
CA ILE A 579 -43.30 34.80 -20.76
C ILE A 579 -42.23 35.40 -19.84
N PHE A 580 -41.13 35.90 -20.45
CA PHE A 580 -40.04 36.58 -19.74
C PHE A 580 -40.20 38.10 -19.66
N GLU A 581 -40.86 38.70 -20.69
CA GLU A 581 -40.95 40.15 -20.82
C GLU A 581 -41.62 40.76 -19.58
N ASN A 582 -40.92 41.72 -18.97
CA ASN A 582 -41.39 42.45 -17.76
C ASN A 582 -41.78 41.54 -16.57
N LYS A 583 -41.18 40.39 -16.41
CA LYS A 583 -41.38 39.46 -15.28
C LYS A 583 -40.14 39.36 -14.40
N THR A 584 -40.36 39.21 -13.09
CA THR A 584 -39.27 38.91 -12.13
C THR A 584 -38.86 37.44 -12.24
N LYS A 585 -37.62 37.12 -11.83
CA LYS A 585 -37.10 35.74 -11.79
C LYS A 585 -38.07 34.79 -11.06
N ASP A 586 -38.65 35.23 -9.94
CA ASP A 586 -39.59 34.41 -9.15
C ASP A 586 -40.87 34.12 -9.91
N ASN A 587 -41.39 35.10 -10.67
CA ASN A 587 -42.58 34.88 -11.50
C ASN A 587 -42.34 33.95 -12.67
N ILE A 588 -41.11 33.95 -13.23
CA ILE A 588 -40.73 33.00 -14.27
C ILE A 588 -40.62 31.61 -13.68
N ILE A 589 -40.01 31.47 -12.50
CA ILE A 589 -39.90 30.19 -11.78
C ILE A 589 -41.28 29.59 -11.51
N LYS A 590 -42.24 30.39 -11.04
CA LYS A 590 -43.62 29.94 -10.82
C LYS A 590 -44.27 29.42 -12.11
N GLN A 591 -44.10 30.11 -13.25
CA GLN A 591 -44.59 29.63 -14.54
C GLN A 591 -43.94 28.28 -14.95
N ILE A 592 -42.65 28.07 -14.63
CA ILE A 592 -41.94 26.81 -14.90
C ILE A 592 -42.49 25.69 -14.02
N GLU A 593 -42.78 25.98 -12.73
CA GLU A 593 -43.37 25.04 -11.77
C GLU A 593 -44.79 24.63 -12.16
N GLU A 594 -45.63 25.58 -12.60
CA GLU A 594 -47.00 25.33 -13.12
C GLU A 594 -46.99 24.37 -14.31
N LYS A 595 -45.91 24.35 -15.08
CA LYS A 595 -45.72 23.40 -16.22
C LYS A 595 -45.16 22.07 -15.80
N ASN A 596 -45.01 21.75 -14.51
CA ASN A 596 -44.44 20.51 -13.99
C ASN A 596 -43.07 20.19 -14.65
N ILE A 597 -42.16 21.17 -14.73
CA ILE A 597 -40.79 20.99 -15.16
C ILE A 597 -39.93 20.80 -13.90
N GLU A 598 -39.17 19.72 -13.86
CA GLU A 598 -38.38 19.32 -12.68
C GLU A 598 -37.14 20.24 -12.48
N LYS A 599 -36.77 20.48 -11.23
CA LYS A 599 -35.51 21.13 -10.86
C LYS A 599 -34.32 20.19 -11.19
N ASN A 600 -33.18 20.80 -11.50
CA ASN A 600 -31.92 20.12 -11.56
C ASN A 600 -30.99 20.70 -10.49
N ASN A 601 -30.47 19.88 -9.58
CA ASN A 601 -29.70 20.33 -8.41
C ASN A 601 -30.43 21.43 -7.62
N ASP A 602 -31.72 21.20 -7.29
CA ASP A 602 -32.59 22.07 -6.52
C ASP A 602 -32.87 23.45 -7.12
N ASN A 603 -32.49 23.71 -8.38
CA ASN A 603 -32.72 25.00 -9.04
C ASN A 603 -33.14 24.83 -10.52
N TYR A 604 -33.55 25.95 -11.15
CA TYR A 604 -33.89 26.05 -12.56
C TYR A 604 -32.84 26.77 -13.42
N ASP A 605 -31.65 27.01 -12.91
CA ASP A 605 -30.62 27.79 -13.62
C ASP A 605 -30.25 27.17 -14.96
N TYR A 606 -30.34 25.83 -15.10
CA TYR A 606 -30.09 25.11 -16.35
C TYR A 606 -31.10 25.45 -17.48
N LEU A 607 -32.29 26.02 -17.14
CA LEU A 607 -33.30 26.52 -18.08
C LEU A 607 -33.15 28.01 -18.24
N LEU A 608 -33.01 28.74 -17.14
CA LEU A 608 -32.96 30.22 -17.13
C LEU A 608 -31.71 30.77 -17.85
N ASN A 609 -30.62 30.02 -17.85
CA ASN A 609 -29.37 30.35 -18.58
C ASN A 609 -29.36 29.87 -20.05
N THR A 610 -30.56 29.52 -20.59
CA THR A 610 -30.65 29.10 -22.00
C THR A 610 -30.51 30.33 -22.91
N SER A 611 -29.59 30.27 -23.88
CA SER A 611 -29.37 31.34 -24.85
C SER A 611 -30.57 31.53 -25.78
N LEU A 612 -30.83 32.77 -26.24
CA LEU A 612 -31.94 33.08 -27.14
C LEU A 612 -31.95 32.27 -28.44
N ILE A 613 -30.77 31.95 -28.97
CA ILE A 613 -30.60 31.10 -30.17
C ILE A 613 -31.13 29.66 -29.92
N SER A 614 -31.19 29.22 -28.68
CA SER A 614 -31.70 27.89 -28.32
C SER A 614 -33.23 27.79 -28.45
N PHE A 615 -33.94 28.89 -28.61
CA PHE A 615 -35.41 28.92 -28.86
C PHE A 615 -35.72 28.82 -30.36
N SER A 616 -35.14 27.84 -31.02
CA SER A 616 -35.31 27.57 -32.46
C SER A 616 -35.85 26.14 -32.72
N LYS A 617 -36.42 25.92 -33.90
CA LYS A 617 -36.89 24.60 -34.30
C LYS A 617 -35.72 23.62 -34.46
N GLU A 618 -34.61 24.11 -35.00
CA GLU A 618 -33.38 23.33 -35.20
C GLU A 618 -32.87 22.81 -33.87
N LYS A 619 -32.92 23.62 -32.80
CA LYS A 619 -32.48 23.17 -31.46
C LYS A 619 -33.40 22.14 -30.86
N LEU A 620 -34.71 22.23 -31.10
CA LEU A 620 -35.67 21.19 -30.68
C LEU A 620 -35.40 19.87 -31.42
N GLU A 621 -35.12 19.91 -32.73
CA GLU A 621 -34.75 18.72 -33.49
C GLU A 621 -33.46 18.08 -33.02
N GLU A 622 -32.42 18.87 -32.70
CA GLU A 622 -31.16 18.41 -32.12
C GLU A 622 -31.39 17.71 -30.76
N LEU A 623 -32.18 18.32 -29.88
CA LEU A 623 -32.52 17.76 -28.59
C LEU A 623 -33.34 16.44 -28.75
N GLN A 624 -34.26 16.39 -29.71
CA GLN A 624 -35.02 15.18 -30.02
C GLN A 624 -34.13 14.03 -30.54
N GLN A 625 -33.15 14.35 -31.36
CA GLN A 625 -32.14 13.36 -31.82
C GLN A 625 -31.33 12.84 -30.64
N SER A 626 -30.88 13.75 -29.76
CA SER A 626 -30.13 13.42 -28.55
C SER A 626 -30.95 12.53 -27.60
N TYR A 627 -32.23 12.85 -27.39
CA TYR A 627 -33.17 12.01 -26.64
C TYR A 627 -33.28 10.60 -27.19
N ASN A 628 -33.48 10.48 -28.52
CA ASN A 628 -33.60 9.20 -29.19
C ASN A 628 -32.33 8.37 -29.06
N LYS A 629 -31.18 9.00 -29.20
CA LYS A 629 -29.85 8.36 -29.02
C LYS A 629 -29.70 7.81 -27.60
N ILE A 630 -29.98 8.62 -26.57
CA ILE A 630 -29.90 8.19 -25.17
C ILE A 630 -30.87 7.03 -24.87
N LYS A 631 -32.09 7.11 -25.39
CA LYS A 631 -33.08 6.01 -25.25
C LYS A 631 -32.53 4.70 -25.80
N LEU A 632 -31.96 4.73 -27.02
CA LEU A 632 -31.34 3.56 -27.62
C LEU A 632 -30.14 3.02 -26.78
N GLU A 633 -29.33 3.88 -26.21
CA GLU A 633 -28.20 3.46 -25.36
C GLU A 633 -28.72 2.80 -24.05
N ILE A 634 -29.75 3.36 -23.41
CA ILE A 634 -30.41 2.73 -22.25
C ILE A 634 -30.93 1.33 -22.61
N ASP A 635 -31.67 1.21 -23.74
CA ASP A 635 -32.21 -0.06 -24.19
C ASP A 635 -31.12 -1.11 -24.47
N LYS A 636 -30.02 -0.70 -25.10
CA LYS A 636 -28.85 -1.56 -25.36
C LYS A 636 -28.25 -2.05 -24.05
N ILE A 637 -27.91 -1.14 -23.14
CA ILE A 637 -27.24 -1.48 -21.87
C ILE A 637 -28.15 -2.35 -21.01
N THR A 638 -29.45 -2.08 -21.00
CA THR A 638 -30.44 -2.87 -20.23
C THR A 638 -30.48 -4.32 -20.67
N LYS A 639 -30.38 -4.58 -21.98
CA LYS A 639 -30.43 -5.93 -22.56
C LYS A 639 -29.15 -6.74 -22.42
N VAL A 640 -27.98 -6.09 -22.28
CA VAL A 640 -26.70 -6.78 -22.16
C VAL A 640 -26.60 -7.43 -20.78
N SER A 641 -26.23 -8.69 -20.70
CA SER A 641 -25.99 -9.37 -19.42
C SER A 641 -24.69 -8.88 -18.77
N LEU A 642 -24.59 -9.00 -17.44
CA LEU A 642 -23.37 -8.63 -16.72
C LEU A 642 -22.16 -9.46 -17.18
N LYS A 643 -22.39 -10.74 -17.50
CA LYS A 643 -21.37 -11.64 -18.03
C LYS A 643 -20.87 -11.20 -19.40
N ASP A 644 -21.78 -10.79 -20.29
CA ASP A 644 -21.42 -10.34 -21.64
C ASP A 644 -20.63 -9.02 -21.60
N MET A 645 -21.01 -8.09 -20.70
CA MET A 645 -20.21 -6.87 -20.47
C MET A 645 -18.77 -7.21 -20.12
N TRP A 646 -18.58 -8.17 -19.22
CA TRP A 646 -17.24 -8.59 -18.81
C TRP A 646 -16.49 -9.34 -19.91
N LEU A 647 -17.14 -10.27 -20.59
CA LEU A 647 -16.53 -11.05 -21.67
C LEU A 647 -15.99 -10.18 -22.80
N VAL A 648 -16.70 -9.12 -23.17
CA VAL A 648 -16.22 -8.16 -24.19
C VAL A 648 -14.95 -7.46 -23.74
N GLU A 649 -14.90 -6.99 -22.49
CA GLU A 649 -13.72 -6.32 -21.94
C GLU A 649 -12.52 -7.26 -21.80
N LEU A 650 -12.74 -8.53 -21.44
CA LEU A 650 -11.70 -9.57 -21.37
C LEU A 650 -11.13 -9.89 -22.75
N GLU A 651 -11.98 -10.04 -23.75
CA GLU A 651 -11.54 -10.30 -25.13
C GLU A 651 -10.70 -9.15 -25.69
N ASP A 652 -11.09 -7.90 -25.43
CA ASP A 652 -10.32 -6.71 -25.83
C ASP A 652 -8.96 -6.64 -25.13
N LEU A 653 -8.92 -6.90 -23.82
CA LEU A 653 -7.67 -6.95 -23.07
C LEU A 653 -6.75 -8.05 -23.58
N LYS A 654 -7.29 -9.24 -23.85
CA LYS A 654 -6.54 -10.38 -24.39
C LYS A 654 -5.91 -10.07 -25.74
N LYS A 655 -6.63 -9.40 -26.66
CA LYS A 655 -6.10 -8.94 -27.96
C LYS A 655 -4.93 -7.97 -27.75
N LYS A 656 -5.06 -7.01 -26.85
CA LYS A 656 -4.02 -6.02 -26.57
C LYS A 656 -2.76 -6.62 -25.95
N ILE A 657 -2.90 -7.54 -24.98
CA ILE A 657 -1.77 -8.27 -24.39
C ILE A 657 -1.00 -9.06 -25.46
N ASN A 658 -1.72 -9.72 -26.39
CA ASN A 658 -1.09 -10.48 -27.47
C ASN A 658 -0.33 -9.57 -28.47
N ILE A 659 -0.83 -8.36 -28.72
CA ILE A 659 -0.17 -7.37 -29.58
C ILE A 659 1.09 -6.85 -28.89
N ASP A 660 1.01 -6.45 -27.62
CA ASP A 660 2.15 -5.96 -26.84
C ASP A 660 3.26 -7.02 -26.72
N GLY A 661 2.88 -8.28 -26.51
CA GLY A 661 3.82 -9.41 -26.48
C GLY A 661 4.49 -9.74 -27.83
N LYS A 662 3.95 -9.28 -28.96
CA LYS A 662 4.57 -9.41 -30.30
C LYS A 662 5.49 -8.24 -30.66
N ILE A 663 5.34 -7.12 -30.01
CA ILE A 663 6.13 -5.90 -30.27
C ILE A 663 7.39 -5.88 -29.39
N LYS A 664 7.41 -6.60 -28.29
CA LYS A 664 8.54 -6.77 -27.38
C LYS A 664 9.18 -8.16 -27.54
#